data_6d937440209b78bf2fbe9562f9f5b01a
#
_entry.id   6d937440209b78bf2fbe9562f9f5b01a
#
_cell.length_a   1.000
_cell.length_b   1.000
_cell.length_c   1.000
_cell.angle_alpha   90.00
_cell.angle_beta   90.00
_cell.angle_gamma   90.00
#
_symmetry.space_group_name_H-M   'P 1'
#
loop_
_entity.id
_entity.type
_entity.pdbx_description
1 polymer ?
#
loop_
_entity_poly.entity_id
_entity_poly.type
_entity_poly.pdbx_seq_one_letter_code
_entity_poly.pdbx_strand_id
1 'polypeptide(L)'
;MAASAQDHRKIWRNPRLYYLHPRLAGAPESWGDHAARAKDLGFDHVLLAWPFSDGRDLFATTDLERIAGQDAAAVLATLTERCRNAGLTLWMDVAITRAEAQGPLAAALPGCWRQPHRNGLDPRTDLQRPVVEAAFDDPDASRRLVAFWAGQLTRWAECGVEGFRCHDALSVPLDVWWDCLTPLRQSRPDVVAWAWMPEATSQERVAVADVFDAVSAPFAEGRSVADLIEHCQALAETQRLIGCPENPFAARRPAAAPVNPERGRQAAMMASAVLADGWLMPMGFEHGLDTPFLHAEPGDMPEADAEAGSVAAAVRAANDAAASLPQGTDRSQRLLARSGSTATVLRAADAAASLTLLNTDPVNAATLDTRLSAAGLGLAAAEAKAVALPPAWGVVLDLGDAEPVRSSAPVRPEDRTQLAAARLAIEAVSPTVDGGRFAVKRRAGETVQITADIFSDGHEVLAAELLWRAEDEPEWSRAPMMHRVNDIWEGQFPLLRVGRHLFAIEAWWSEFGTFRRDLAKKREAGLDIALEIREGRIILEKFAQSAAPADRPVIEAHLARLGGSQAEDAAVLLADTLSSAMTRADPRPHATGRDRVYPVEADREAASFSSWYELFPRSITDSPARHGTFRDVIGRLPAVKAMGFDVLYFPPIHPIGRTNRKGRNNTLTPAADDPGSPYAIGSADGGHDAIHPELGSREDFRELVRAAAEHGLEIALDFAIQCSPDHPWLEEHPGWFQWR
;
A
#
# COMPACT_ATOMS: atom_id res chain seq x y z
N MET A 1 13.42 -32.43 11.61
CA MET A 1 14.16 -32.03 10.39
C MET A 1 13.53 -30.71 9.87
N ALA A 2 13.81 -29.61 10.55
CA ALA A 2 13.22 -28.31 10.21
C ALA A 2 14.31 -27.20 10.19
N ALA A 3 15.39 -27.44 9.46
CA ALA A 3 16.54 -26.53 9.49
C ALA A 3 17.16 -26.29 8.11
N SER A 4 16.41 -26.34 7.00
CA SER A 4 16.99 -26.00 5.69
C SER A 4 16.05 -25.31 4.70
N ALA A 5 14.83 -24.96 5.08
CA ALA A 5 13.87 -24.34 4.16
C ALA A 5 14.01 -22.78 4.08
N GLN A 6 14.87 -22.16 4.87
CA GLN A 6 14.90 -20.69 5.00
C GLN A 6 15.97 -19.96 4.16
N ASP A 7 16.86 -20.66 3.45
CA ASP A 7 18.04 -19.99 2.84
C ASP A 7 18.00 -19.85 1.31
N HIS A 8 16.90 -20.19 0.64
CA HIS A 8 16.76 -20.07 -0.83
C HIS A 8 15.65 -19.13 -1.27
N ARG A 9 15.38 -18.05 -0.54
CA ARG A 9 14.46 -17.01 -1.03
C ARG A 9 15.14 -16.27 -2.17
N LYS A 10 14.86 -16.70 -3.40
CA LYS A 10 15.28 -16.05 -4.65
C LYS A 10 14.87 -14.58 -4.62
N ILE A 11 15.71 -13.69 -5.13
CA ILE A 11 15.32 -12.31 -5.38
C ILE A 11 14.20 -12.36 -6.44
N TRP A 12 13.00 -12.05 -6.00
CA TRP A 12 11.84 -11.98 -6.89
C TRP A 12 11.83 -10.63 -7.62
N ARG A 13 11.75 -10.65 -8.92
CA ARG A 13 11.84 -9.46 -9.78
C ARG A 13 10.52 -9.03 -10.41
N ASN A 14 9.39 -9.32 -9.78
CA ASN A 14 8.05 -9.01 -10.28
C ASN A 14 7.88 -9.41 -11.77
N PRO A 15 7.86 -10.72 -12.08
CA PRO A 15 7.92 -11.21 -13.45
C PRO A 15 6.72 -10.73 -14.28
N ARG A 16 6.98 -10.27 -15.49
CA ARG A 16 6.01 -9.82 -16.47
C ARG A 16 6.04 -10.81 -17.63
N LEU A 17 4.99 -11.63 -17.71
CA LEU A 17 4.93 -12.78 -18.59
C LEU A 17 4.01 -12.53 -19.78
N TYR A 18 4.51 -12.74 -20.98
CA TYR A 18 3.71 -12.85 -22.20
C TYR A 18 3.37 -14.32 -22.44
N TYR A 19 2.08 -14.69 -22.37
CA TYR A 19 1.65 -16.08 -22.50
C TYR A 19 1.43 -16.46 -23.96
N LEU A 20 2.42 -17.11 -24.54
CA LEU A 20 2.47 -17.53 -25.93
C LEU A 20 1.70 -18.85 -26.12
N HIS A 21 0.64 -18.81 -26.94
CA HIS A 21 -0.14 -20.00 -27.25
C HIS A 21 0.32 -20.62 -28.59
N PRO A 22 0.83 -21.86 -28.63
CA PRO A 22 1.42 -22.48 -29.84
C PRO A 22 0.54 -22.42 -31.07
N ARG A 23 -0.76 -22.70 -30.95
CA ARG A 23 -1.69 -22.71 -32.09
C ARG A 23 -1.93 -21.30 -32.64
N LEU A 24 -2.09 -20.31 -31.81
CA LEU A 24 -2.24 -18.91 -32.22
C LEU A 24 -0.96 -18.35 -32.84
N ALA A 25 0.20 -18.75 -32.31
CA ALA A 25 1.51 -18.29 -32.76
C ALA A 25 1.97 -18.91 -34.07
N GLY A 26 1.26 -19.93 -34.55
CA GLY A 26 1.62 -20.64 -35.79
C GLY A 26 2.80 -21.61 -35.63
N ALA A 27 3.55 -21.83 -36.71
CA ALA A 27 4.68 -22.74 -36.69
C ALA A 27 5.81 -22.28 -35.74
N PRO A 28 6.60 -23.22 -35.16
CA PRO A 28 7.67 -22.87 -34.21
C PRO A 28 8.67 -21.82 -34.71
N GLU A 29 8.85 -21.72 -35.99
CA GLU A 29 9.73 -20.73 -36.65
C GLU A 29 9.26 -19.28 -36.42
N SER A 30 7.95 -19.04 -36.33
CA SER A 30 7.36 -17.71 -36.06
C SER A 30 7.35 -17.29 -34.56
N TRP A 31 7.59 -18.24 -33.65
CA TRP A 31 7.51 -17.94 -32.21
C TRP A 31 8.51 -16.86 -31.75
N GLY A 32 9.66 -16.76 -32.45
CA GLY A 32 10.64 -15.73 -32.21
C GLY A 32 10.13 -14.29 -32.43
N ASP A 33 9.23 -14.10 -33.41
CA ASP A 33 8.65 -12.80 -33.72
C ASP A 33 7.71 -12.35 -32.59
N HIS A 34 6.98 -13.29 -31.99
CA HIS A 34 6.16 -13.03 -30.82
C HIS A 34 7.01 -12.72 -29.56
N ALA A 35 8.20 -13.34 -29.42
CA ALA A 35 9.14 -12.97 -28.37
C ALA A 35 9.66 -11.53 -28.55
N ALA A 36 10.02 -11.12 -29.78
CA ALA A 36 10.42 -9.75 -30.07
C ALA A 36 9.29 -8.75 -29.74
N ARG A 37 8.04 -9.06 -30.12
CA ARG A 37 6.86 -8.28 -29.78
C ARG A 37 6.65 -8.19 -28.26
N ALA A 38 6.79 -9.29 -27.54
CA ALA A 38 6.68 -9.29 -26.06
C ALA A 38 7.69 -8.33 -25.43
N LYS A 39 8.92 -8.28 -25.97
CA LYS A 39 9.93 -7.31 -25.53
C LYS A 39 9.52 -5.88 -25.78
N ASP A 40 9.01 -5.57 -26.98
CA ASP A 40 8.53 -4.23 -27.33
C ASP A 40 7.37 -3.77 -26.45
N LEU A 41 6.57 -4.70 -25.94
CA LEU A 41 5.51 -4.44 -24.99
C LEU A 41 5.99 -4.31 -23.54
N GLY A 42 7.28 -4.52 -23.25
CA GLY A 42 7.88 -4.35 -21.93
C GLY A 42 7.87 -5.60 -21.04
N PHE A 43 7.56 -6.78 -21.57
CA PHE A 43 7.68 -8.04 -20.83
C PHE A 43 9.14 -8.43 -20.63
N ASP A 44 9.40 -9.29 -19.65
CA ASP A 44 10.72 -9.85 -19.37
C ASP A 44 10.77 -11.38 -19.49
N HIS A 45 9.60 -12.01 -19.61
CA HIS A 45 9.49 -13.45 -19.81
C HIS A 45 8.46 -13.78 -20.91
N VAL A 46 8.72 -14.86 -21.62
CA VAL A 46 7.71 -15.56 -22.43
C VAL A 46 7.33 -16.82 -21.68
N LEU A 47 6.04 -17.01 -21.41
CA LEU A 47 5.50 -18.28 -20.92
C LEU A 47 4.91 -19.03 -22.12
N LEU A 48 5.53 -20.14 -22.52
CA LEU A 48 5.02 -21.01 -23.55
C LEU A 48 3.91 -21.90 -22.99
N ALA A 49 2.71 -21.82 -23.57
CA ALA A 49 1.64 -22.75 -23.22
C ALA A 49 2.06 -24.19 -23.57
N TRP A 50 1.45 -25.17 -22.90
CA TRP A 50 1.80 -26.60 -23.07
C TRP A 50 1.93 -26.99 -24.54
N PRO A 51 3.12 -27.26 -25.06
CA PRO A 51 3.33 -27.42 -26.49
C PRO A 51 3.24 -28.89 -26.98
N PHE A 52 3.00 -29.84 -26.07
CA PHE A 52 3.07 -31.27 -26.32
C PHE A 52 1.71 -31.93 -26.53
N SER A 53 0.70 -31.15 -26.86
CA SER A 53 -0.65 -31.63 -27.20
C SER A 53 -1.00 -31.30 -28.63
N ASP A 54 -1.32 -32.33 -29.42
CA ASP A 54 -1.86 -32.20 -30.80
C ASP A 54 -3.40 -32.29 -30.82
N GLY A 55 -4.02 -32.68 -29.67
CA GLY A 55 -5.44 -32.91 -29.52
C GLY A 55 -6.25 -31.66 -29.17
N ARG A 56 -7.57 -31.82 -29.02
CA ARG A 56 -8.48 -30.75 -28.52
C ARG A 56 -8.29 -30.45 -27.02
N ASP A 57 -7.84 -31.42 -26.22
CA ASP A 57 -7.46 -31.21 -24.85
C ASP A 57 -6.03 -30.64 -24.82
N LEU A 58 -5.91 -29.37 -24.48
CA LEU A 58 -4.62 -28.66 -24.46
C LEU A 58 -3.64 -29.24 -23.46
N PHE A 59 -4.10 -29.96 -22.45
CA PHE A 59 -3.28 -30.50 -21.37
C PHE A 59 -3.14 -32.03 -21.41
N ALA A 60 -3.72 -32.69 -22.40
CA ALA A 60 -3.48 -34.11 -22.65
C ALA A 60 -2.23 -34.28 -23.52
N THR A 61 -1.16 -34.77 -22.93
CA THR A 61 0.12 -34.94 -23.60
C THR A 61 0.05 -36.03 -24.69
N THR A 62 0.43 -35.70 -25.89
CA THR A 62 0.58 -36.64 -27.02
C THR A 62 1.99 -37.22 -27.03
N ASP A 63 3.00 -36.38 -27.26
CA ASP A 63 4.40 -36.79 -27.42
C ASP A 63 5.34 -35.71 -26.83
N LEU A 64 6.19 -36.08 -25.91
CA LEU A 64 7.16 -35.16 -25.29
C LEU A 64 8.45 -34.98 -26.11
N GLU A 65 8.70 -35.82 -27.08
CA GLU A 65 9.89 -35.72 -27.95
C GLU A 65 9.61 -34.84 -29.17
N ARG A 66 8.35 -34.42 -29.39
CA ARG A 66 7.95 -33.64 -30.57
C ARG A 66 7.07 -32.45 -30.23
N ILE A 67 7.35 -31.33 -30.88
CA ILE A 67 6.52 -30.12 -30.89
C ILE A 67 6.21 -29.80 -32.35
N ALA A 68 4.94 -29.80 -32.73
CA ALA A 68 4.49 -29.57 -34.11
C ALA A 68 5.24 -30.44 -35.13
N GLY A 69 5.52 -31.72 -34.76
CA GLY A 69 6.23 -32.67 -35.65
C GLY A 69 7.76 -32.54 -35.68
N GLN A 70 8.34 -31.52 -35.05
CA GLN A 70 9.79 -31.27 -34.96
C GLN A 70 10.37 -31.83 -33.65
N ASP A 71 11.68 -31.96 -33.56
CA ASP A 71 12.37 -32.34 -32.32
C ASP A 71 12.15 -31.32 -31.21
N ALA A 72 11.59 -31.74 -30.11
CA ALA A 72 11.17 -30.86 -29.02
C ALA A 72 12.35 -30.10 -28.39
N ALA A 73 13.48 -30.78 -28.19
CA ALA A 73 14.66 -30.16 -27.58
C ALA A 73 15.24 -29.07 -28.47
N ALA A 74 15.28 -29.31 -29.79
CA ALA A 74 15.73 -28.33 -30.76
C ALA A 74 14.80 -27.11 -30.84
N VAL A 75 13.48 -27.32 -30.84
CA VAL A 75 12.48 -26.23 -30.81
C VAL A 75 12.63 -25.36 -29.54
N LEU A 76 12.69 -25.99 -28.36
CA LEU A 76 12.85 -25.27 -27.10
C LEU A 76 14.19 -24.54 -27.03
N ALA A 77 15.27 -25.14 -27.42
CA ALA A 77 16.59 -24.49 -27.44
C ALA A 77 16.61 -23.27 -28.40
N THR A 78 15.99 -23.40 -29.56
CA THR A 78 15.87 -22.31 -30.55
C THR A 78 15.03 -21.16 -30.01
N LEU A 79 13.88 -21.44 -29.38
CA LEU A 79 13.03 -20.43 -28.77
C LEU A 79 13.73 -19.75 -27.58
N THR A 80 14.43 -20.53 -26.76
CA THR A 80 15.24 -20.00 -25.64
C THR A 80 16.31 -19.03 -26.15
N GLU A 81 17.01 -19.38 -27.21
CA GLU A 81 18.02 -18.51 -27.81
C GLU A 81 17.41 -17.21 -28.34
N ARG A 82 16.27 -17.30 -29.03
CA ARG A 82 15.55 -16.12 -29.54
C ARG A 82 15.05 -15.23 -28.43
N CYS A 83 14.50 -15.81 -27.35
CA CYS A 83 14.12 -15.07 -26.14
C CYS A 83 15.33 -14.36 -25.53
N ARG A 84 16.45 -15.06 -25.36
CA ARG A 84 17.68 -14.48 -24.79
C ARG A 84 18.23 -13.35 -25.65
N ASN A 85 18.22 -13.49 -26.98
CA ASN A 85 18.65 -12.44 -27.90
C ASN A 85 17.75 -11.20 -27.84
N ALA A 86 16.47 -11.37 -27.51
CA ALA A 86 15.53 -10.28 -27.23
C ALA A 86 15.64 -9.73 -25.79
N GLY A 87 16.50 -10.30 -24.92
CA GLY A 87 16.60 -9.94 -23.52
C GLY A 87 15.41 -10.41 -22.69
N LEU A 88 14.87 -11.57 -23.03
CA LEU A 88 13.77 -12.26 -22.33
C LEU A 88 14.25 -13.62 -21.84
N THR A 89 13.52 -14.22 -20.88
CA THR A 89 13.70 -15.63 -20.52
C THR A 89 12.48 -16.45 -20.94
N LEU A 90 12.67 -17.74 -21.10
CA LEU A 90 11.61 -18.67 -21.45
C LEU A 90 11.12 -19.41 -20.22
N TRP A 91 9.80 -19.32 -19.96
CA TRP A 91 9.08 -20.17 -19.03
C TRP A 91 8.12 -21.07 -19.81
N MET A 92 7.65 -22.17 -19.22
CA MET A 92 6.80 -23.12 -19.90
C MET A 92 5.72 -23.71 -18.96
N ASP A 93 4.56 -24.01 -19.52
CA ASP A 93 3.53 -24.80 -18.84
C ASP A 93 3.97 -26.23 -18.55
N VAL A 94 3.47 -26.80 -17.50
CA VAL A 94 3.68 -28.21 -17.12
C VAL A 94 2.33 -28.84 -16.78
N ALA A 95 1.95 -29.86 -17.56
CA ALA A 95 0.75 -30.66 -17.38
C ALA A 95 1.14 -32.14 -17.24
N ILE A 96 1.04 -32.68 -16.03
CA ILE A 96 1.49 -34.05 -15.69
C ILE A 96 0.34 -35.03 -15.43
N THR A 97 -0.89 -34.55 -15.50
CA THR A 97 -2.07 -35.31 -15.05
C THR A 97 -2.70 -36.18 -16.14
N ARG A 98 -2.54 -35.78 -17.43
CA ARG A 98 -3.27 -36.39 -18.54
C ARG A 98 -2.39 -36.71 -19.73
N ALA A 99 -2.69 -37.81 -20.42
CA ALA A 99 -2.04 -38.22 -21.67
C ALA A 99 -3.08 -38.76 -22.66
N GLU A 100 -2.78 -38.71 -23.96
CA GLU A 100 -3.54 -39.47 -24.96
C GLU A 100 -3.34 -40.98 -24.75
N ALA A 101 -4.45 -41.74 -24.66
CA ALA A 101 -4.41 -43.17 -24.31
C ALA A 101 -3.59 -44.01 -25.28
N GLN A 102 -3.50 -43.62 -26.55
CA GLN A 102 -2.73 -44.29 -27.58
C GLN A 102 -1.46 -43.52 -27.96
N GLY A 103 -1.14 -42.47 -27.20
CA GLY A 103 0.05 -41.64 -27.42
C GLY A 103 1.35 -42.26 -26.95
N PRO A 104 2.51 -41.80 -27.45
CA PRO A 104 3.84 -42.27 -27.06
C PRO A 104 4.09 -42.21 -25.56
N LEU A 105 3.59 -41.18 -24.87
CA LEU A 105 3.76 -41.02 -23.42
C LEU A 105 3.06 -42.14 -22.63
N ALA A 106 1.81 -42.42 -23.00
CA ALA A 106 1.07 -43.50 -22.34
C ALA A 106 1.71 -44.89 -22.56
N ALA A 107 2.24 -45.10 -23.77
CA ALA A 107 2.97 -46.30 -24.12
C ALA A 107 4.33 -46.47 -23.38
N ALA A 108 5.03 -45.35 -23.15
CA ALA A 108 6.31 -45.31 -22.42
C ALA A 108 6.18 -45.63 -20.92
N LEU A 109 5.01 -45.38 -20.32
CA LEU A 109 4.74 -45.60 -18.89
C LEU A 109 3.55 -46.53 -18.69
N PRO A 110 3.66 -47.81 -19.08
CA PRO A 110 2.56 -48.76 -18.95
C PRO A 110 2.22 -49.00 -17.50
N GLY A 111 0.91 -49.05 -17.15
CA GLY A 111 0.42 -49.26 -15.79
C GLY A 111 0.47 -48.00 -14.89
N CYS A 112 0.89 -46.84 -15.43
CA CYS A 112 0.88 -45.56 -14.69
C CYS A 112 -0.38 -44.74 -14.97
N TRP A 113 -1.29 -45.25 -15.78
CA TRP A 113 -2.46 -44.52 -16.26
C TRP A 113 -3.75 -45.25 -15.95
N ARG A 114 -4.81 -44.51 -15.68
CA ARG A 114 -6.17 -45.00 -15.47
C ARG A 114 -7.16 -44.32 -16.38
N GLN A 115 -8.32 -44.95 -16.58
CA GLN A 115 -9.41 -44.29 -17.27
C GLN A 115 -9.94 -43.14 -16.42
N PRO A 116 -10.28 -41.95 -17.02
CA PRO A 116 -10.84 -40.84 -16.28
C PRO A 116 -12.08 -41.25 -15.49
N HIS A 117 -12.20 -40.78 -14.26
CA HIS A 117 -13.42 -40.92 -13.47
C HIS A 117 -14.58 -40.21 -14.14
N ARG A 118 -15.49 -40.93 -14.73
CA ARG A 118 -16.68 -40.40 -15.42
C ARG A 118 -17.76 -39.97 -14.41
N ASN A 119 -17.58 -38.86 -13.74
CA ASN A 119 -18.68 -38.25 -13.01
C ASN A 119 -19.39 -37.21 -13.95
N GLY A 120 -20.56 -37.62 -14.48
CA GLY A 120 -21.48 -36.69 -15.16
C GLY A 120 -21.01 -36.16 -16.50
N LEU A 121 -20.72 -37.03 -17.44
CA LEU A 121 -20.32 -36.67 -18.79
C LEU A 121 -21.40 -35.83 -19.50
N ASP A 122 -21.01 -34.67 -20.01
CA ASP A 122 -21.68 -34.04 -21.14
C ASP A 122 -21.51 -35.02 -22.35
N PRO A 123 -22.61 -35.61 -22.89
CA PRO A 123 -22.54 -36.53 -24.02
C PRO A 123 -22.04 -35.88 -25.31
N ARG A 124 -21.78 -34.57 -25.30
CA ARG A 124 -21.25 -33.79 -26.43
C ARG A 124 -19.72 -33.74 -26.46
N THR A 125 -19.02 -34.28 -25.45
CA THR A 125 -17.55 -34.41 -25.48
C THR A 125 -17.16 -35.46 -26.52
N ASP A 126 -16.55 -34.97 -27.61
CA ASP A 126 -16.10 -35.81 -28.72
C ASP A 126 -14.91 -36.69 -28.28
N LEU A 127 -15.14 -38.01 -28.22
CA LEU A 127 -14.17 -39.01 -27.78
C LEU A 127 -13.21 -39.44 -28.90
N GLN A 128 -12.93 -38.62 -29.91
CA GLN A 128 -12.07 -39.01 -31.03
C GLN A 128 -10.64 -39.44 -30.61
N ARG A 129 -10.16 -38.92 -29.44
CA ARG A 129 -8.91 -39.37 -28.86
C ARG A 129 -9.13 -39.60 -27.37
N PRO A 130 -9.23 -40.88 -26.88
CA PRO A 130 -9.41 -41.16 -25.48
C PRO A 130 -8.20 -40.71 -24.67
N VAL A 131 -8.46 -39.98 -23.60
CA VAL A 131 -7.47 -39.47 -22.65
C VAL A 131 -7.41 -40.42 -21.46
N VAL A 132 -6.23 -40.58 -20.88
CA VAL A 132 -5.98 -41.33 -19.62
C VAL A 132 -5.42 -40.37 -18.57
N GLU A 133 -5.69 -40.65 -17.31
CA GLU A 133 -5.23 -39.88 -16.15
C GLU A 133 -4.09 -40.58 -15.42
N ALA A 134 -3.14 -39.81 -14.91
CA ALA A 134 -2.03 -40.31 -14.12
C ALA A 134 -2.53 -40.92 -12.79
N ALA A 135 -2.08 -42.11 -12.45
CA ALA A 135 -2.48 -42.89 -11.27
C ALA A 135 -1.55 -42.55 -10.07
N PHE A 136 -1.55 -41.29 -9.61
CA PHE A 136 -0.72 -40.86 -8.48
C PHE A 136 -1.16 -41.47 -7.12
N ASP A 137 -2.35 -42.01 -7.03
CA ASP A 137 -2.88 -42.74 -5.89
C ASP A 137 -2.36 -44.23 -5.80
N ASP A 138 -1.77 -44.73 -6.87
CA ASP A 138 -1.05 -46.03 -6.86
C ASP A 138 0.42 -45.79 -6.54
N PRO A 139 0.99 -46.35 -5.44
CA PRO A 139 2.34 -46.06 -5.01
C PRO A 139 3.43 -46.46 -6.01
N ASP A 140 3.23 -47.52 -6.82
CA ASP A 140 4.21 -47.98 -7.82
C ASP A 140 4.16 -47.11 -9.07
N ALA A 141 2.95 -46.74 -9.53
CA ALA A 141 2.74 -45.80 -10.63
C ALA A 141 3.26 -44.44 -10.26
N SER A 142 2.94 -43.94 -9.06
CA SER A 142 3.39 -42.62 -8.58
C SER A 142 4.91 -42.50 -8.58
N ARG A 143 5.65 -43.48 -8.00
CA ARG A 143 7.12 -43.49 -8.03
C ARG A 143 7.72 -43.37 -9.45
N ARG A 144 7.13 -44.12 -10.40
CA ARG A 144 7.58 -44.12 -11.80
C ARG A 144 7.26 -42.80 -12.50
N LEU A 145 6.08 -42.26 -12.27
CA LEU A 145 5.67 -40.94 -12.79
C LEU A 145 6.56 -39.81 -12.24
N VAL A 146 6.81 -39.81 -10.94
CA VAL A 146 7.71 -38.86 -10.28
C VAL A 146 9.11 -38.92 -10.90
N ALA A 147 9.71 -40.09 -10.98
CA ALA A 147 11.06 -40.24 -11.56
C ALA A 147 11.10 -39.75 -13.04
N PHE A 148 10.07 -40.06 -13.80
CA PHE A 148 9.95 -39.63 -15.17
C PHE A 148 9.82 -38.10 -15.30
N TRP A 149 8.88 -37.50 -14.58
CA TRP A 149 8.62 -36.06 -14.67
C TRP A 149 9.76 -35.23 -14.09
N ALA A 150 10.41 -35.67 -13.01
CA ALA A 150 11.61 -35.02 -12.50
C ALA A 150 12.73 -34.98 -13.55
N GLY A 151 12.92 -36.07 -14.31
CA GLY A 151 13.86 -36.15 -15.42
C GLY A 151 13.49 -35.18 -16.57
N GLN A 152 12.20 -35.10 -16.93
CA GLN A 152 11.73 -34.21 -17.99
C GLN A 152 11.89 -32.73 -17.62
N LEU A 153 11.52 -32.34 -16.41
CA LEU A 153 11.69 -30.97 -15.91
C LEU A 153 13.17 -30.55 -15.96
N THR A 154 14.07 -31.44 -15.58
CA THR A 154 15.51 -31.21 -15.62
C THR A 154 16.00 -31.05 -17.08
N ARG A 155 15.58 -31.92 -17.98
CA ARG A 155 15.92 -31.80 -19.43
C ARG A 155 15.45 -30.47 -20.02
N TRP A 156 14.23 -30.03 -19.73
CA TRP A 156 13.73 -28.73 -20.26
C TRP A 156 14.50 -27.54 -19.65
N ALA A 157 14.89 -27.61 -18.40
CA ALA A 157 15.75 -26.60 -17.80
C ALA A 157 17.16 -26.58 -18.42
N GLU A 158 17.68 -27.74 -18.86
CA GLU A 158 18.93 -27.84 -19.64
C GLU A 158 18.78 -27.24 -21.04
N CYS A 159 17.57 -27.30 -21.65
CA CYS A 159 17.26 -26.58 -22.89
C CYS A 159 17.11 -25.07 -22.70
N GLY A 160 17.20 -24.58 -21.44
CA GLY A 160 17.18 -23.17 -21.10
C GLY A 160 15.82 -22.62 -20.63
N VAL A 161 14.87 -23.49 -20.29
CA VAL A 161 13.64 -23.08 -19.62
C VAL A 161 13.97 -22.68 -18.17
N GLU A 162 13.61 -21.46 -17.78
CA GLU A 162 13.95 -20.88 -16.47
C GLU A 162 12.78 -20.82 -15.49
N GLY A 163 11.58 -21.16 -15.92
CA GLY A 163 10.41 -21.24 -15.04
C GLY A 163 9.34 -22.19 -15.55
N PHE A 164 8.55 -22.73 -14.62
CA PHE A 164 7.48 -23.68 -14.89
C PHE A 164 6.18 -23.25 -14.24
N ARG A 165 5.09 -23.17 -15.04
CA ARG A 165 3.72 -23.04 -14.54
C ARG A 165 3.07 -24.41 -14.45
N CYS A 166 2.83 -24.87 -13.25
CA CYS A 166 2.30 -26.20 -12.97
C CYS A 166 0.76 -26.19 -12.95
N HIS A 167 0.17 -26.90 -13.89
CA HIS A 167 -1.27 -27.10 -13.98
C HIS A 167 -1.76 -28.15 -12.99
N ASP A 168 -3.05 -28.13 -12.65
CA ASP A 168 -3.70 -29.12 -11.76
C ASP A 168 -3.03 -29.24 -10.39
N ALA A 169 -2.44 -28.15 -9.88
CA ALA A 169 -1.61 -28.16 -8.67
C ALA A 169 -2.32 -28.73 -7.42
N LEU A 170 -3.65 -28.62 -7.36
CA LEU A 170 -4.48 -29.16 -6.26
C LEU A 170 -4.93 -30.60 -6.50
N SER A 171 -4.96 -31.07 -7.76
CA SER A 171 -5.39 -32.43 -8.12
C SER A 171 -4.28 -33.44 -8.01
N VAL A 172 -3.03 -32.99 -8.00
CA VAL A 172 -1.84 -33.79 -7.80
C VAL A 172 -1.41 -33.71 -6.33
N PRO A 173 -1.12 -34.83 -5.65
CA PRO A 173 -0.61 -34.80 -4.29
C PRO A 173 0.64 -33.90 -4.16
N LEU A 174 0.74 -33.14 -3.08
CA LEU A 174 1.84 -32.18 -2.90
C LEU A 174 3.21 -32.84 -2.77
N ASP A 175 3.29 -34.00 -2.22
CA ASP A 175 4.50 -34.84 -2.15
C ASP A 175 5.00 -35.24 -3.55
N VAL A 176 4.12 -35.52 -4.47
CA VAL A 176 4.45 -35.77 -5.90
C VAL A 176 5.11 -34.52 -6.52
N TRP A 177 4.50 -33.34 -6.34
CA TRP A 177 5.12 -32.10 -6.82
C TRP A 177 6.45 -31.82 -6.16
N TRP A 178 6.54 -32.02 -4.84
CA TRP A 178 7.79 -31.86 -4.09
C TRP A 178 8.90 -32.75 -4.66
N ASP A 179 8.60 -34.04 -4.85
CA ASP A 179 9.58 -35.02 -5.36
C ASP A 179 9.94 -34.78 -6.82
N CYS A 180 9.02 -34.27 -7.65
CA CYS A 180 9.31 -33.86 -9.03
C CYS A 180 10.23 -32.62 -9.10
N LEU A 181 10.02 -31.64 -8.24
CA LEU A 181 10.74 -30.35 -8.27
C LEU A 181 12.08 -30.38 -7.51
N THR A 182 12.25 -31.30 -6.55
CA THR A 182 13.48 -31.37 -5.73
C THR A 182 14.74 -31.59 -6.55
N PRO A 183 14.86 -32.56 -7.48
CA PRO A 183 16.05 -32.73 -8.31
C PRO A 183 16.35 -31.52 -9.20
N LEU A 184 15.30 -30.90 -9.73
CA LEU A 184 15.41 -29.67 -10.53
C LEU A 184 16.01 -28.54 -9.71
N ARG A 185 15.52 -28.31 -8.49
CA ARG A 185 16.02 -27.25 -7.59
C ARG A 185 17.44 -27.49 -7.13
N GLN A 186 17.85 -28.76 -6.99
CA GLN A 186 19.23 -29.11 -6.64
C GLN A 186 20.20 -28.78 -7.78
N SER A 187 19.80 -29.04 -9.04
CA SER A 187 20.65 -28.79 -10.23
C SER A 187 20.56 -27.34 -10.72
N ARG A 188 19.40 -26.72 -10.61
CA ARG A 188 19.09 -25.37 -11.08
C ARG A 188 18.29 -24.59 -10.04
N PRO A 189 18.97 -24.06 -9.01
CA PRO A 189 18.31 -23.37 -7.90
C PRO A 189 17.57 -22.08 -8.33
N ASP A 190 17.89 -21.54 -9.50
CA ASP A 190 17.28 -20.31 -10.06
C ASP A 190 15.95 -20.57 -10.76
N VAL A 191 15.60 -21.80 -11.09
CA VAL A 191 14.35 -22.13 -11.79
C VAL A 191 13.16 -21.89 -10.88
N VAL A 192 12.17 -21.15 -11.39
CA VAL A 192 10.91 -20.82 -10.69
C VAL A 192 9.87 -21.88 -11.02
N ALA A 193 9.19 -22.40 -9.99
CA ALA A 193 8.00 -23.24 -10.15
C ALA A 193 6.80 -22.59 -9.48
N TRP A 194 5.71 -22.37 -10.20
CA TRP A 194 4.51 -21.76 -9.66
C TRP A 194 3.23 -22.50 -10.03
N ALA A 195 2.26 -22.47 -9.12
CA ALA A 195 1.02 -23.20 -9.27
C ALA A 195 -0.06 -22.39 -9.97
N TRP A 196 -0.64 -22.97 -11.00
CA TRP A 196 -1.81 -22.41 -11.69
C TRP A 196 -3.08 -22.84 -10.98
N MET A 197 -3.68 -21.94 -10.19
CA MET A 197 -4.85 -22.20 -9.36
C MET A 197 -5.70 -20.93 -9.13
N PRO A 198 -6.18 -20.26 -10.19
CA PRO A 198 -6.79 -18.93 -10.08
C PRO A 198 -8.11 -18.92 -9.30
N GLU A 199 -8.81 -20.02 -9.26
CA GLU A 199 -10.11 -20.17 -8.57
C GLU A 199 -9.99 -20.74 -7.14
N ALA A 200 -8.76 -21.04 -6.70
CA ALA A 200 -8.53 -21.59 -5.37
C ALA A 200 -8.85 -20.58 -4.26
N THR A 201 -9.24 -21.11 -3.12
CA THR A 201 -9.40 -20.34 -1.88
C THR A 201 -8.05 -19.90 -1.33
N SER A 202 -8.03 -18.90 -0.44
CA SER A 202 -6.80 -18.48 0.24
C SER A 202 -6.17 -19.61 1.04
N GLN A 203 -6.96 -20.48 1.66
CA GLN A 203 -6.46 -21.63 2.41
C GLN A 203 -5.74 -22.64 1.51
N GLU A 204 -6.31 -22.95 0.33
CA GLU A 204 -5.68 -23.86 -0.64
C GLU A 204 -4.38 -23.27 -1.19
N ARG A 205 -4.31 -21.95 -1.41
CA ARG A 205 -3.08 -21.30 -1.85
C ARG A 205 -1.98 -21.35 -0.78
N VAL A 206 -2.31 -21.15 0.48
CA VAL A 206 -1.35 -21.27 1.60
C VAL A 206 -0.85 -22.72 1.72
N ALA A 207 -1.71 -23.71 1.49
CA ALA A 207 -1.34 -25.14 1.61
C ALA A 207 -0.22 -25.57 0.63
N VAL A 208 -0.05 -24.89 -0.49
CA VAL A 208 0.97 -25.19 -1.51
C VAL A 208 2.25 -24.35 -1.38
N ALA A 209 2.33 -23.47 -0.37
CA ALA A 209 3.42 -22.50 -0.22
C ALA A 209 4.81 -23.11 -0.03
N ASP A 210 4.89 -24.30 0.57
CA ASP A 210 6.16 -25.00 0.77
C ASP A 210 6.68 -25.66 -0.52
N VAL A 211 5.80 -25.87 -1.51
CA VAL A 211 6.13 -26.58 -2.75
C VAL A 211 6.41 -25.60 -3.90
N PHE A 212 5.66 -24.53 -4.01
CA PHE A 212 5.76 -23.61 -5.14
C PHE A 212 6.29 -22.22 -4.73
N ASP A 213 7.08 -21.62 -5.60
CA ASP A 213 7.66 -20.28 -5.38
C ASP A 213 6.61 -19.17 -5.49
N ALA A 214 5.50 -19.41 -6.20
CA ALA A 214 4.37 -18.51 -6.38
C ALA A 214 3.09 -19.29 -6.71
N VAL A 215 1.94 -18.59 -6.64
CA VAL A 215 0.63 -19.09 -7.07
C VAL A 215 -0.08 -18.03 -7.93
N SER A 216 -1.06 -18.45 -8.74
CA SER A 216 -1.90 -17.49 -9.45
C SER A 216 -2.81 -16.71 -8.50
N ALA A 217 -2.89 -15.39 -8.72
CA ALA A 217 -3.96 -14.58 -8.15
C ALA A 217 -5.32 -14.94 -8.79
N PRO A 218 -6.45 -14.58 -8.17
CA PRO A 218 -7.74 -14.62 -8.85
C PRO A 218 -7.72 -13.77 -10.11
N PHE A 219 -8.51 -14.14 -11.12
CA PHE A 219 -8.66 -13.31 -12.31
C PHE A 219 -9.21 -11.93 -11.93
N ALA A 220 -8.68 -10.89 -12.56
CA ALA A 220 -9.12 -9.51 -12.27
C ALA A 220 -10.44 -9.18 -12.96
N GLU A 221 -10.77 -9.86 -14.05
CA GLU A 221 -12.01 -9.67 -14.78
C GLU A 221 -13.24 -9.97 -13.92
N GLY A 222 -14.23 -9.05 -13.95
CA GLY A 222 -15.50 -9.20 -13.24
C GLY A 222 -15.42 -9.05 -11.71
N ARG A 223 -14.23 -8.77 -11.14
CA ARG A 223 -14.05 -8.56 -9.71
C ARG A 223 -13.96 -7.09 -9.36
N SER A 224 -14.44 -6.75 -8.17
CA SER A 224 -14.21 -5.42 -7.63
C SER A 224 -12.75 -5.26 -7.20
N VAL A 225 -12.25 -4.03 -7.21
CA VAL A 225 -10.91 -3.71 -6.65
C VAL A 225 -10.80 -4.16 -5.21
N ALA A 226 -11.90 -4.07 -4.44
CA ALA A 226 -11.96 -4.51 -3.05
C ALA A 226 -11.61 -5.99 -2.90
N ASP A 227 -12.30 -6.84 -3.69
CA ASP A 227 -12.13 -8.28 -3.62
C ASP A 227 -10.70 -8.69 -4.03
N LEU A 228 -10.14 -8.03 -5.06
CA LEU A 228 -8.78 -8.28 -5.50
C LEU A 228 -7.75 -7.91 -4.42
N ILE A 229 -7.91 -6.75 -3.81
CA ILE A 229 -6.99 -6.28 -2.76
C ILE A 229 -7.09 -7.18 -1.53
N GLU A 230 -8.27 -7.55 -1.09
CA GLU A 230 -8.49 -8.44 0.05
C GLU A 230 -7.78 -9.79 -0.16
N HIS A 231 -7.92 -10.38 -1.34
CA HIS A 231 -7.22 -11.62 -1.69
C HIS A 231 -5.70 -11.45 -1.72
N CYS A 232 -5.22 -10.35 -2.32
CA CYS A 232 -3.79 -10.10 -2.41
C CYS A 232 -3.18 -9.80 -1.03
N GLN A 233 -3.88 -9.09 -0.15
CA GLN A 233 -3.42 -8.81 1.21
C GLN A 233 -3.36 -10.07 2.07
N ALA A 234 -4.38 -10.92 2.01
CA ALA A 234 -4.45 -12.14 2.80
C ALA A 234 -3.28 -13.12 2.54
N LEU A 235 -2.61 -12.98 1.39
CA LEU A 235 -1.53 -13.86 0.94
C LEU A 235 -0.17 -13.15 0.84
N ALA A 236 -0.14 -11.82 0.96
CA ALA A 236 1.07 -11.04 0.70
C ALA A 236 2.28 -11.42 1.55
N GLU A 237 2.06 -11.87 2.78
CA GLU A 237 3.14 -12.27 3.70
C GLU A 237 3.55 -13.74 3.55
N THR A 238 2.68 -14.59 3.00
CA THR A 238 2.89 -16.05 2.98
C THR A 238 3.23 -16.59 1.61
N GLN A 239 2.77 -15.94 0.53
CA GLN A 239 2.88 -16.47 -0.83
C GLN A 239 3.04 -15.36 -1.87
N ARG A 240 3.80 -15.62 -2.93
CA ARG A 240 3.91 -14.72 -4.07
C ARG A 240 2.78 -14.97 -5.06
N LEU A 241 2.27 -13.88 -5.63
CA LEU A 241 1.12 -13.92 -6.52
C LEU A 241 1.49 -13.50 -7.94
N ILE A 242 0.99 -14.25 -8.93
CA ILE A 242 1.03 -13.86 -10.34
C ILE A 242 -0.40 -13.53 -10.78
N GLY A 243 -0.64 -12.26 -11.11
CA GLY A 243 -1.92 -11.76 -11.60
C GLY A 243 -2.20 -12.18 -13.04
N CYS A 244 -3.48 -12.36 -13.37
CA CYS A 244 -3.92 -12.57 -14.73
C CYS A 244 -5.21 -11.76 -14.97
N PRO A 245 -5.30 -10.95 -16.04
CA PRO A 245 -6.46 -10.09 -16.25
C PRO A 245 -7.74 -10.87 -16.53
N GLU A 246 -7.67 -12.00 -17.22
CA GLU A 246 -8.81 -12.82 -17.62
C GLU A 246 -8.49 -14.31 -17.58
N ASN A 247 -9.52 -15.16 -17.68
CA ASN A 247 -9.33 -16.60 -17.86
C ASN A 247 -9.08 -16.93 -19.35
N PRO A 248 -7.86 -17.31 -19.75
CA PRO A 248 -7.57 -17.60 -21.15
C PRO A 248 -8.24 -18.88 -21.70
N PHE A 249 -8.78 -19.73 -20.80
CA PHE A 249 -9.40 -21.01 -21.15
C PHE A 249 -10.95 -20.94 -21.17
N ALA A 250 -11.54 -19.82 -20.75
CA ALA A 250 -12.98 -19.55 -20.80
C ALA A 250 -13.31 -18.50 -21.88
N ALA A 251 -14.58 -18.14 -22.02
CA ALA A 251 -15.00 -17.06 -22.91
C ALA A 251 -14.33 -15.74 -22.50
N ARG A 252 -13.54 -15.16 -23.38
CA ARG A 252 -12.67 -13.99 -23.14
C ARG A 252 -13.40 -12.66 -23.35
N ARG A 253 -14.67 -12.57 -22.92
CA ARG A 253 -15.47 -11.35 -23.01
C ARG A 253 -15.65 -10.74 -21.62
N PRO A 254 -15.33 -9.46 -21.41
CA PRO A 254 -15.57 -8.83 -20.13
C PRO A 254 -17.07 -8.76 -19.84
N ALA A 255 -17.53 -9.57 -18.89
CA ALA A 255 -18.91 -9.57 -18.44
C ALA A 255 -19.30 -8.31 -17.66
N ALA A 256 -18.29 -7.58 -17.14
CA ALA A 256 -18.48 -6.54 -16.11
C ALA A 256 -18.53 -5.10 -16.63
N ALA A 257 -18.23 -4.81 -17.89
CA ALA A 257 -18.21 -3.45 -18.42
C ALA A 257 -19.06 -3.28 -19.69
N PRO A 258 -20.40 -3.30 -19.58
CA PRO A 258 -21.28 -3.21 -20.76
C PRO A 258 -21.14 -1.85 -21.48
N VAL A 259 -20.65 -0.79 -20.81
CA VAL A 259 -20.54 0.57 -21.37
C VAL A 259 -19.26 0.77 -22.17
N ASN A 260 -18.13 0.18 -21.73
CA ASN A 260 -16.84 0.27 -22.44
C ASN A 260 -16.00 -0.98 -22.17
N PRO A 261 -16.16 -2.04 -22.99
CA PRO A 261 -15.45 -3.30 -22.81
C PRO A 261 -13.92 -3.18 -22.87
N GLU A 262 -13.40 -2.31 -23.74
CA GLU A 262 -11.95 -2.08 -23.88
C GLU A 262 -11.35 -1.47 -22.61
N ARG A 263 -12.01 -0.47 -22.05
CA ARG A 263 -11.58 0.14 -20.78
C ARG A 263 -11.72 -0.84 -19.60
N GLY A 264 -12.73 -1.70 -19.63
CA GLY A 264 -12.86 -2.79 -18.65
C GLY A 264 -11.66 -3.74 -18.69
N ARG A 265 -11.21 -4.13 -19.88
CA ARG A 265 -9.97 -4.93 -20.05
C ARG A 265 -8.73 -4.19 -19.58
N GLN A 266 -8.59 -2.91 -19.91
CA GLN A 266 -7.47 -2.09 -19.41
C GLN A 266 -7.43 -2.01 -17.88
N ALA A 267 -8.58 -1.88 -17.23
CA ALA A 267 -8.69 -1.88 -15.77
C ALA A 267 -8.26 -3.22 -15.16
N ALA A 268 -8.75 -4.35 -15.72
CA ALA A 268 -8.36 -5.68 -15.28
C ALA A 268 -6.86 -5.95 -15.47
N MET A 269 -6.29 -5.52 -16.59
CA MET A 269 -4.86 -5.60 -16.87
C MET A 269 -4.04 -4.79 -15.87
N MET A 270 -4.39 -3.53 -15.65
CA MET A 270 -3.68 -2.65 -14.72
C MET A 270 -3.76 -3.20 -13.30
N ALA A 271 -4.95 -3.64 -12.85
CA ALA A 271 -5.11 -4.26 -11.53
C ALA A 271 -4.22 -5.51 -11.37
N SER A 272 -4.18 -6.38 -12.37
CA SER A 272 -3.32 -7.57 -12.37
C SER A 272 -1.83 -7.22 -12.27
N ALA A 273 -1.40 -6.18 -12.98
CA ALA A 273 -0.01 -5.76 -13.03
C ALA A 273 0.48 -5.11 -11.72
N VAL A 274 -0.38 -4.35 -11.02
CA VAL A 274 0.06 -3.56 -9.87
C VAL A 274 -0.38 -4.11 -8.51
N LEU A 275 -1.32 -5.05 -8.44
CA LEU A 275 -1.77 -5.65 -7.17
C LEU A 275 -1.11 -7.01 -6.87
N ALA A 276 -0.51 -7.68 -7.84
CA ALA A 276 0.21 -8.92 -7.68
C ALA A 276 1.73 -8.71 -7.67
N ASP A 277 2.50 -9.77 -7.44
CA ASP A 277 3.97 -9.75 -7.41
C ASP A 277 4.61 -10.10 -8.75
N GLY A 278 3.83 -10.21 -9.73
CA GLY A 278 4.10 -10.44 -11.13
C GLY A 278 2.79 -10.61 -11.86
N TRP A 279 2.79 -10.55 -13.19
CA TRP A 279 1.56 -10.71 -13.93
C TRP A 279 1.77 -11.39 -15.28
N LEU A 280 0.71 -11.96 -15.78
CA LEU A 280 0.64 -12.73 -17.01
C LEU A 280 -0.38 -12.11 -17.95
N MET A 281 0.00 -11.77 -19.18
CA MET A 281 -0.92 -11.36 -20.23
C MET A 281 -1.10 -12.50 -21.26
N PRO A 282 -2.32 -13.02 -21.45
CA PRO A 282 -2.58 -13.99 -22.50
C PRO A 282 -2.41 -13.38 -23.90
N MET A 283 -1.78 -14.11 -24.81
CA MET A 283 -1.66 -13.74 -26.22
C MET A 283 -3.01 -13.38 -26.84
N GLY A 284 -3.06 -12.31 -27.60
CA GLY A 284 -4.28 -11.78 -28.23
C GLY A 284 -5.14 -10.90 -27.31
N PHE A 285 -4.82 -10.80 -26.00
CA PHE A 285 -5.50 -9.88 -25.10
C PHE A 285 -5.37 -8.43 -25.57
N GLU A 286 -4.20 -8.05 -26.04
CA GLU A 286 -3.88 -6.74 -26.59
C GLU A 286 -4.68 -6.39 -27.85
N HIS A 287 -5.19 -7.39 -28.55
CA HIS A 287 -6.02 -7.24 -29.76
C HIS A 287 -7.52 -7.44 -29.48
N GLY A 288 -7.89 -7.76 -28.25
CA GLY A 288 -9.27 -8.05 -27.87
C GLY A 288 -9.78 -9.39 -28.38
N LEU A 289 -8.90 -10.37 -28.54
CA LEU A 289 -9.29 -11.74 -28.90
C LEU A 289 -10.28 -12.28 -27.88
N ASP A 290 -11.44 -12.74 -28.33
CA ASP A 290 -12.52 -13.28 -27.48
C ASP A 290 -12.62 -14.82 -27.54
N THR A 291 -11.84 -15.46 -28.42
CA THR A 291 -11.77 -16.91 -28.55
C THR A 291 -10.98 -17.53 -27.39
N PRO A 292 -11.58 -18.49 -26.63
CA PRO A 292 -10.86 -19.23 -25.60
C PRO A 292 -9.69 -20.03 -26.21
N PHE A 293 -8.58 -20.15 -25.49
CA PHE A 293 -7.43 -20.93 -25.94
C PHE A 293 -7.76 -22.40 -26.24
N LEU A 294 -8.79 -22.95 -25.57
CA LEU A 294 -9.30 -24.31 -25.85
C LEU A 294 -9.80 -24.48 -27.29
N HIS A 295 -10.24 -23.40 -27.91
CA HIS A 295 -10.81 -23.38 -29.27
C HIS A 295 -10.00 -22.56 -30.25
N ALA A 296 -8.82 -22.10 -29.86
CA ALA A 296 -7.96 -21.25 -30.68
C ALA A 296 -7.43 -22.01 -31.91
N GLU A 297 -7.55 -21.38 -33.08
CA GLU A 297 -7.06 -21.91 -34.36
C GLU A 297 -6.04 -20.95 -35.00
N PRO A 298 -5.13 -21.44 -35.82
CA PRO A 298 -4.25 -20.57 -36.62
C PRO A 298 -5.08 -19.60 -37.49
N GLY A 299 -4.87 -18.30 -37.30
CA GLY A 299 -5.61 -17.26 -38.02
C GLY A 299 -6.70 -16.56 -37.16
N ASP A 300 -6.95 -17.00 -35.93
CA ASP A 300 -7.84 -16.29 -34.98
C ASP A 300 -7.22 -14.99 -34.45
N MET A 301 -5.90 -14.82 -34.62
CA MET A 301 -5.23 -13.57 -34.27
C MET A 301 -5.73 -12.45 -35.16
N PRO A 302 -6.31 -11.38 -34.62
CA PRO A 302 -6.71 -10.22 -35.40
C PRO A 302 -5.51 -9.61 -36.13
N GLU A 303 -5.74 -9.13 -37.37
CA GLU A 303 -4.72 -8.30 -38.06
C GLU A 303 -4.43 -7.06 -37.21
N ALA A 304 -3.16 -6.64 -37.17
CA ALA A 304 -2.70 -5.50 -36.39
C ALA A 304 -3.23 -4.20 -37.00
N ASP A 305 -4.43 -3.79 -36.61
CA ASP A 305 -5.03 -2.50 -36.97
C ASP A 305 -4.36 -1.32 -36.28
N ALA A 306 -4.50 -0.13 -36.85
CA ALA A 306 -3.92 1.11 -36.33
C ALA A 306 -4.40 1.46 -34.91
N GLU A 307 -5.54 0.93 -34.46
CA GLU A 307 -6.04 1.05 -33.08
C GLU A 307 -5.23 0.23 -32.06
N ALA A 308 -4.50 -0.80 -32.51
CA ALA A 308 -3.59 -1.57 -31.67
C ALA A 308 -2.48 -0.70 -31.01
N GLY A 309 -2.24 0.50 -31.50
CA GLY A 309 -1.30 1.47 -30.91
C GLY A 309 -1.69 1.94 -29.50
N SER A 310 -2.97 2.13 -29.24
CA SER A 310 -3.45 2.60 -27.90
C SER A 310 -3.40 1.50 -26.85
N VAL A 311 -3.72 0.26 -27.21
CA VAL A 311 -3.66 -0.88 -26.29
C VAL A 311 -2.21 -1.27 -26.00
N ALA A 312 -1.33 -1.25 -27.00
CA ALA A 312 0.09 -1.47 -26.80
C ALA A 312 0.73 -0.45 -25.84
N ALA A 313 0.32 0.81 -25.91
CA ALA A 313 0.76 1.84 -24.95
C ALA A 313 0.28 1.55 -23.52
N ALA A 314 -0.96 1.08 -23.36
CA ALA A 314 -1.49 0.70 -22.06
C ALA A 314 -0.78 -0.54 -21.48
N VAL A 315 -0.43 -1.52 -22.32
CA VAL A 315 0.37 -2.70 -21.92
C VAL A 315 1.77 -2.28 -21.46
N ARG A 316 2.44 -1.38 -22.20
CA ARG A 316 3.74 -0.85 -21.77
C ARG A 316 3.64 -0.14 -20.43
N ALA A 317 2.64 0.71 -20.26
CA ALA A 317 2.42 1.41 -18.99
C ALA A 317 2.15 0.46 -17.82
N ALA A 318 1.40 -0.63 -18.03
CA ALA A 318 1.18 -1.65 -17.01
C ALA A 318 2.49 -2.39 -16.66
N ASN A 319 3.32 -2.70 -17.66
CA ASN A 319 4.62 -3.30 -17.44
C ASN A 319 5.60 -2.35 -16.73
N ASP A 320 5.60 -1.07 -17.06
CA ASP A 320 6.43 -0.06 -16.39
C ASP A 320 5.99 0.10 -14.91
N ALA A 321 4.68 0.16 -14.67
CA ALA A 321 4.14 0.21 -13.31
C ALA A 321 4.50 -1.05 -12.50
N ALA A 322 4.38 -2.24 -13.08
CA ALA A 322 4.78 -3.49 -12.44
C ALA A 322 6.30 -3.55 -12.15
N ALA A 323 7.12 -3.01 -13.04
CA ALA A 323 8.57 -2.93 -12.86
C ALA A 323 8.98 -1.99 -11.72
N SER A 324 8.17 -0.95 -11.46
CA SER A 324 8.40 0.03 -10.39
C SER A 324 7.95 -0.46 -9.01
N LEU A 325 7.30 -1.61 -8.90
CA LEU A 325 6.92 -2.16 -7.61
C LEU A 325 8.15 -2.58 -6.80
N PRO A 326 8.17 -2.32 -5.47
CA PRO A 326 9.24 -2.76 -4.59
C PRO A 326 9.53 -4.25 -4.71
N GLN A 327 10.81 -4.60 -4.74
CA GLN A 327 11.31 -5.97 -4.87
C GLN A 327 12.06 -6.35 -3.60
N GLY A 328 11.84 -7.55 -3.09
CA GLY A 328 12.52 -8.02 -1.89
C GLY A 328 11.95 -9.33 -1.35
N THR A 329 12.56 -9.81 -0.28
CA THR A 329 12.15 -11.02 0.42
C THR A 329 11.16 -10.75 1.53
N ASP A 330 11.36 -9.67 2.29
CA ASP A 330 10.42 -9.19 3.30
C ASP A 330 9.51 -8.14 2.66
N ARG A 331 8.24 -8.46 2.54
CA ARG A 331 7.28 -7.63 1.82
C ARG A 331 5.94 -7.57 2.51
N SER A 332 5.28 -6.45 2.35
CA SER A 332 3.93 -6.23 2.82
C SER A 332 3.10 -5.46 1.80
N GLN A 333 1.79 -5.63 1.90
CA GLN A 333 0.82 -4.88 1.11
C GLN A 333 -0.34 -4.45 1.99
N ARG A 334 -0.67 -3.16 1.96
CA ARG A 334 -1.73 -2.59 2.79
C ARG A 334 -2.61 -1.62 2.00
N LEU A 335 -3.93 -1.80 2.07
CA LEU A 335 -4.90 -0.84 1.57
C LEU A 335 -4.92 0.37 2.52
N LEU A 336 -4.61 1.56 2.01
CA LEU A 336 -4.63 2.81 2.77
C LEU A 336 -5.94 3.58 2.61
N ALA A 337 -6.47 3.61 1.40
CA ALA A 337 -7.72 4.30 1.10
C ALA A 337 -8.45 3.64 -0.06
N ARG A 338 -9.78 3.69 -0.02
CA ARG A 338 -10.66 3.21 -1.09
C ARG A 338 -11.90 4.09 -1.20
N SER A 339 -12.30 4.40 -2.44
CA SER A 339 -13.55 5.09 -2.74
C SER A 339 -14.10 4.60 -4.07
N GLY A 340 -15.19 3.83 -4.04
CA GLY A 340 -15.80 3.24 -5.25
C GLY A 340 -14.79 2.38 -6.03
N SER A 341 -14.45 2.83 -7.24
CA SER A 341 -13.52 2.19 -8.18
C SER A 341 -12.06 2.61 -7.99
N THR A 342 -11.75 3.47 -7.01
CA THR A 342 -10.39 3.91 -6.73
C THR A 342 -9.80 3.26 -5.49
N ALA A 343 -8.50 3.00 -5.52
CA ALA A 343 -7.75 2.48 -4.38
C ALA A 343 -6.35 3.08 -4.29
N THR A 344 -5.87 3.25 -3.06
CA THR A 344 -4.48 3.58 -2.73
C THR A 344 -3.91 2.45 -1.89
N VAL A 345 -2.89 1.78 -2.41
CA VAL A 345 -2.26 0.62 -1.79
C VAL A 345 -0.81 0.91 -1.51
N LEU A 346 -0.39 0.75 -0.26
CA LEU A 346 1.02 0.73 0.12
C LEU A 346 1.60 -0.63 -0.20
N ARG A 347 2.75 -0.65 -0.86
CA ARG A 347 3.60 -1.83 -0.96
C ARG A 347 4.97 -1.50 -0.40
N ALA A 348 5.50 -2.40 0.42
CA ALA A 348 6.86 -2.31 0.91
C ALA A 348 7.57 -3.64 0.69
N ALA A 349 8.85 -3.59 0.38
CA ALA A 349 9.72 -4.76 0.32
C ALA A 349 11.13 -4.35 0.75
N ASP A 350 11.67 -5.05 1.75
CA ASP A 350 12.93 -4.70 2.40
C ASP A 350 12.93 -3.21 2.84
N ALA A 351 13.83 -2.39 2.29
CA ALA A 351 13.92 -0.95 2.60
C ALA A 351 13.17 -0.04 1.61
N ALA A 352 12.49 -0.60 0.60
CA ALA A 352 11.79 0.17 -0.42
C ALA A 352 10.28 0.19 -0.17
N ALA A 353 9.65 1.32 -0.42
CA ALA A 353 8.19 1.45 -0.34
C ALA A 353 7.63 2.23 -1.53
N SER A 354 6.42 1.89 -1.93
CA SER A 354 5.68 2.61 -2.98
C SER A 354 4.19 2.71 -2.69
N LEU A 355 3.55 3.74 -3.25
CA LEU A 355 2.10 3.84 -3.34
C LEU A 355 1.64 3.42 -4.74
N THR A 356 0.79 2.43 -4.78
CA THR A 356 0.02 2.10 -5.96
C THR A 356 -1.30 2.83 -5.91
N LEU A 357 -1.56 3.68 -6.90
CA LEU A 357 -2.81 4.38 -7.09
C LEU A 357 -3.54 3.73 -8.26
N LEU A 358 -4.78 3.31 -8.06
CA LEU A 358 -5.56 2.58 -9.06
C LEU A 358 -6.94 3.21 -9.22
N ASN A 359 -7.34 3.42 -10.47
CA ASN A 359 -8.71 3.78 -10.88
C ASN A 359 -9.21 2.72 -11.87
N THR A 360 -10.16 1.90 -11.44
CA THR A 360 -10.77 0.86 -12.29
C THR A 360 -12.10 1.29 -12.93
N ASP A 361 -12.51 2.56 -12.73
CA ASP A 361 -13.68 3.10 -13.43
C ASP A 361 -13.39 3.15 -14.94
N PRO A 362 -14.20 2.52 -15.80
CA PRO A 362 -13.96 2.52 -17.23
C PRO A 362 -14.34 3.83 -17.93
N VAL A 363 -15.00 4.74 -17.24
CA VAL A 363 -15.57 5.98 -17.81
C VAL A 363 -15.01 7.23 -17.16
N ASN A 364 -14.92 7.26 -15.84
CA ASN A 364 -14.62 8.47 -15.10
C ASN A 364 -13.12 8.52 -14.67
N ALA A 365 -12.52 9.69 -14.87
CA ALA A 365 -11.23 10.00 -14.27
C ALA A 365 -11.38 10.25 -12.76
N ALA A 366 -10.33 9.99 -12.00
CA ALA A 366 -10.28 10.25 -10.57
C ALA A 366 -9.05 11.09 -10.21
N THR A 367 -9.13 11.83 -9.11
CA THR A 367 -7.97 12.52 -8.54
C THR A 367 -7.74 12.01 -7.13
N LEU A 368 -6.54 11.52 -6.84
CA LEU A 368 -6.16 10.97 -5.54
C LEU A 368 -5.07 11.83 -4.91
N ASP A 369 -5.28 12.25 -3.66
CA ASP A 369 -4.25 12.96 -2.87
C ASP A 369 -3.41 11.93 -2.09
N THR A 370 -2.14 11.84 -2.45
CA THR A 370 -1.21 10.87 -1.87
C THR A 370 -0.59 11.34 -0.55
N ARG A 371 -0.66 12.64 -0.24
CA ARG A 371 0.04 13.23 0.90
C ARG A 371 -0.46 12.68 2.24
N LEU A 372 -1.79 12.62 2.43
CA LEU A 372 -2.37 12.11 3.67
C LEU A 372 -2.12 10.60 3.85
N SER A 373 -2.15 9.84 2.75
CA SER A 373 -1.94 8.40 2.80
C SER A 373 -0.51 8.02 3.21
N ALA A 374 0.49 8.81 2.82
CA ALA A 374 1.89 8.56 3.15
C ALA A 374 2.28 9.12 4.52
N ALA A 375 1.70 10.26 4.94
CA ALA A 375 2.09 11.00 6.15
C ALA A 375 1.98 10.16 7.43
N GLY A 376 0.91 9.37 7.59
CA GLY A 376 0.70 8.50 8.75
C GLY A 376 1.75 7.39 8.91
N LEU A 377 2.51 7.12 7.87
CA LEU A 377 3.58 6.12 7.84
C LEU A 377 4.97 6.71 8.08
N GLY A 378 5.07 8.04 8.23
CA GLY A 378 6.36 8.73 8.24
C GLY A 378 7.04 8.75 6.87
N LEU A 379 6.28 8.51 5.80
CA LEU A 379 6.76 8.46 4.42
C LEU A 379 6.25 9.66 3.62
N ALA A 380 6.99 10.02 2.58
CA ALA A 380 6.60 11.05 1.62
C ALA A 380 6.83 10.57 0.19
N ALA A 381 5.87 10.83 -0.70
CA ALA A 381 6.12 10.70 -2.13
C ALA A 381 6.99 11.87 -2.59
N ALA A 382 8.01 11.60 -3.39
CA ALA A 382 8.97 12.59 -3.88
C ALA A 382 8.30 13.76 -4.63
N GLU A 383 7.13 13.51 -5.24
CA GLU A 383 6.30 14.50 -5.93
C GLU A 383 4.88 14.54 -5.32
N ALA A 384 4.80 14.91 -4.04
CA ALA A 384 3.54 14.93 -3.29
C ALA A 384 2.55 15.97 -3.82
N LYS A 385 1.69 15.56 -4.75
CA LYS A 385 0.55 16.35 -5.26
C LYS A 385 -0.65 15.43 -5.48
N ALA A 386 -1.81 16.04 -5.68
CA ALA A 386 -2.97 15.31 -6.18
C ALA A 386 -2.63 14.70 -7.55
N VAL A 387 -2.79 13.40 -7.69
CA VAL A 387 -2.51 12.66 -8.93
C VAL A 387 -3.82 12.44 -9.67
N ALA A 388 -3.91 12.94 -10.88
CA ALA A 388 -5.04 12.69 -11.77
C ALA A 388 -4.84 11.35 -12.48
N LEU A 389 -5.78 10.42 -12.28
CA LEU A 389 -5.80 9.12 -12.92
C LEU A 389 -6.89 9.10 -14.01
N PRO A 390 -6.52 8.84 -15.27
CA PRO A 390 -7.50 8.56 -16.31
C PRO A 390 -8.42 7.37 -15.96
N PRO A 391 -9.51 7.16 -16.69
CA PRO A 391 -10.31 5.95 -16.58
C PRO A 391 -9.45 4.70 -16.84
N ALA A 392 -9.67 3.64 -16.07
CA ALA A 392 -8.99 2.34 -16.21
C ALA A 392 -7.45 2.45 -16.15
N TRP A 393 -6.91 3.24 -15.20
CA TRP A 393 -5.49 3.53 -15.11
C TRP A 393 -4.95 3.34 -13.70
N GLY A 394 -3.66 3.03 -13.61
CA GLY A 394 -2.92 2.94 -12.37
C GLY A 394 -1.52 3.52 -12.49
N VAL A 395 -0.96 3.92 -11.37
CA VAL A 395 0.40 4.44 -11.26
C VAL A 395 1.04 3.98 -9.96
N VAL A 396 2.34 3.74 -10.01
CA VAL A 396 3.17 3.41 -8.85
C VAL A 396 4.07 4.60 -8.56
N LEU A 397 4.08 5.08 -7.33
CA LEU A 397 4.87 6.20 -6.86
C LEU A 397 5.84 5.71 -5.78
N ASP A 398 7.12 5.97 -5.95
CA ASP A 398 8.13 5.66 -4.95
C ASP A 398 7.95 6.54 -3.71
N LEU A 399 8.17 5.96 -2.54
CA LEU A 399 8.13 6.64 -1.26
C LEU A 399 9.53 6.71 -0.66
N GLY A 400 9.86 7.87 -0.11
CA GLY A 400 11.03 8.07 0.74
C GLY A 400 10.62 8.40 2.17
N ASP A 401 11.60 8.53 3.05
CA ASP A 401 11.36 8.95 4.43
C ASP A 401 10.89 10.41 4.46
N ALA A 402 9.86 10.70 5.25
CA ALA A 402 9.46 12.05 5.55
C ALA A 402 10.29 12.59 6.73
N GLU A 403 10.85 13.80 6.58
CA GLU A 403 11.51 14.42 7.72
C GLU A 403 10.48 14.81 8.80
N PRO A 404 10.65 14.39 10.06
CA PRO A 404 9.80 14.83 11.16
C PRO A 404 9.95 16.32 11.41
N VAL A 405 8.88 16.96 11.87
CA VAL A 405 8.92 18.38 12.24
C VAL A 405 9.87 18.57 13.42
N ARG A 406 10.82 19.46 13.27
CA ARG A 406 11.74 19.80 14.36
C ARG A 406 11.16 20.90 15.21
N SER A 407 11.20 20.74 16.52
CA SER A 407 10.77 21.76 17.46
C SER A 407 11.75 22.95 17.47
N SER A 408 11.22 24.13 17.27
CA SER A 408 11.98 25.37 17.46
C SER A 408 11.74 25.94 18.87
N ALA A 409 12.54 26.92 19.26
CA ALA A 409 12.29 27.63 20.51
C ALA A 409 10.91 28.29 20.49
N PRO A 410 10.14 28.26 21.58
CA PRO A 410 8.80 28.86 21.63
C PRO A 410 8.86 30.35 21.30
N VAL A 411 8.05 30.76 20.33
CA VAL A 411 7.85 32.17 20.03
C VAL A 411 7.08 32.82 21.18
N ARG A 412 7.66 33.80 21.82
CA ARG A 412 6.97 34.57 22.88
C ARG A 412 6.23 35.72 22.22
N PRO A 413 4.94 35.88 22.47
CA PRO A 413 4.24 37.10 22.01
C PRO A 413 4.71 38.26 22.84
N GLU A 414 5.36 39.25 22.20
CA GLU A 414 5.93 40.42 22.88
C GLU A 414 5.10 41.69 22.74
N ASP A 415 3.99 41.70 21.98
CA ASP A 415 3.28 42.93 21.73
C ASP A 415 1.93 43.04 22.46
N ARG A 416 1.96 43.69 23.66
CA ARG A 416 0.76 44.01 24.45
C ARG A 416 -0.06 45.15 23.87
N THR A 417 0.49 45.91 22.93
CA THR A 417 -0.19 47.07 22.33
C THR A 417 -1.35 46.67 21.43
N GLN A 418 -1.28 45.50 20.79
CA GLN A 418 -2.38 44.95 19.99
C GLN A 418 -3.63 44.58 20.81
N LEU A 419 -3.45 44.16 22.05
CA LEU A 419 -4.56 43.80 22.93
C LEU A 419 -5.41 44.99 23.37
N ALA A 420 -4.82 46.20 23.40
CA ALA A 420 -5.51 47.44 23.81
C ALA A 420 -6.43 48.02 22.73
N ALA A 421 -6.31 47.60 21.48
CA ALA A 421 -7.05 48.15 20.34
C ALA A 421 -8.02 47.16 19.70
N ALA A 422 -8.10 45.95 20.18
CA ALA A 422 -8.92 44.90 19.56
C ALA A 422 -10.41 45.11 19.80
N ARG A 423 -11.13 45.53 18.76
CA ARG A 423 -12.62 45.55 18.73
C ARG A 423 -13.23 44.23 18.25
N LEU A 424 -12.40 43.30 17.85
CA LEU A 424 -12.76 41.98 17.37
C LEU A 424 -12.19 40.95 18.35
N ALA A 425 -13.01 40.01 18.82
CA ALA A 425 -12.63 38.96 19.73
C ALA A 425 -12.60 37.62 19.01
N ILE A 426 -11.62 36.80 19.36
CA ILE A 426 -11.52 35.38 18.98
C ILE A 426 -11.44 34.57 20.26
N GLU A 427 -12.49 33.83 20.57
CA GLU A 427 -12.66 33.07 21.81
C GLU A 427 -12.98 31.61 21.52
N ALA A 428 -13.04 30.79 22.57
CA ALA A 428 -13.44 29.38 22.52
C ALA A 428 -12.75 28.57 21.40
N VAL A 429 -11.48 28.87 21.12
CA VAL A 429 -10.74 28.12 20.08
C VAL A 429 -10.61 26.66 20.44
N SER A 430 -11.07 25.79 19.56
CA SER A 430 -11.06 24.33 19.75
C SER A 430 -10.51 23.64 18.48
N PRO A 431 -9.71 22.57 18.62
CA PRO A 431 -9.27 21.97 19.88
C PRO A 431 -8.09 22.72 20.50
N THR A 432 -8.10 22.91 21.81
CA THR A 432 -6.96 23.42 22.58
C THR A 432 -6.85 22.68 23.92
N VAL A 433 -5.66 22.65 24.48
CA VAL A 433 -5.40 22.11 25.81
C VAL A 433 -4.88 23.26 26.69
N ASP A 434 -5.58 23.53 27.78
CA ASP A 434 -5.25 24.59 28.72
C ASP A 434 -5.03 25.96 27.98
N GLY A 435 -6.01 26.33 27.15
CA GLY A 435 -5.95 27.59 26.36
C GLY A 435 -4.81 27.68 25.36
N GLY A 436 -4.27 26.57 24.92
CA GLY A 436 -3.12 26.52 23.99
C GLY A 436 -1.77 26.40 24.67
N ARG A 437 -1.75 26.26 26.01
CA ARG A 437 -0.49 26.07 26.76
C ARG A 437 0.21 24.76 26.41
N PHE A 438 -0.57 23.68 26.18
CA PHE A 438 -0.07 22.38 25.77
C PHE A 438 -0.57 22.00 24.39
N ALA A 439 0.21 21.17 23.70
CA ALA A 439 -0.15 20.70 22.37
C ALA A 439 -1.35 19.74 22.39
N VAL A 440 -2.24 19.93 21.46
CA VAL A 440 -3.30 18.96 21.17
C VAL A 440 -2.68 17.77 20.46
N LYS A 441 -2.95 16.56 20.93
CA LYS A 441 -2.51 15.33 20.31
C LYS A 441 -3.40 14.95 19.12
N ARG A 442 -2.79 14.68 17.99
CA ARG A 442 -3.43 14.16 16.76
C ARG A 442 -2.48 13.18 16.09
N ARG A 443 -2.93 12.59 15.01
CA ARG A 443 -2.12 11.68 14.19
C ARG A 443 -1.75 12.35 12.86
N ALA A 444 -0.55 12.13 12.39
CA ALA A 444 -0.17 12.49 11.01
C ALA A 444 -1.09 11.75 10.01
N GLY A 445 -1.48 12.42 8.95
CA GLY A 445 -2.49 11.95 8.00
C GLY A 445 -3.93 12.34 8.36
N GLU A 446 -4.17 12.94 9.53
CA GLU A 446 -5.49 13.47 9.91
C GLU A 446 -5.69 14.91 9.41
N THR A 447 -6.95 15.28 9.26
CA THR A 447 -7.37 16.67 9.09
C THR A 447 -7.89 17.19 10.42
N VAL A 448 -7.25 18.23 10.91
CA VAL A 448 -7.67 18.88 12.16
C VAL A 448 -8.77 19.88 11.86
N GLN A 449 -9.92 19.70 12.47
CA GLN A 449 -11.03 20.63 12.41
C GLN A 449 -10.87 21.67 13.53
N ILE A 450 -10.93 22.95 13.17
CA ILE A 450 -10.79 24.06 14.10
C ILE A 450 -12.11 24.82 14.16
N THR A 451 -12.56 25.12 15.35
CA THR A 451 -13.68 26.03 15.61
C THR A 451 -13.25 27.17 16.51
N ALA A 452 -13.87 28.33 16.34
CA ALA A 452 -13.70 29.47 17.22
C ALA A 452 -14.96 30.33 17.21
N ASP A 453 -15.21 31.03 18.32
CA ASP A 453 -16.20 32.08 18.39
C ASP A 453 -15.53 33.39 17.99
N ILE A 454 -15.99 34.00 16.87
CA ILE A 454 -15.42 35.23 16.35
C ILE A 454 -16.52 36.27 16.20
N PHE A 455 -16.40 37.34 16.97
CA PHE A 455 -17.40 38.40 17.03
C PHE A 455 -16.76 39.79 17.20
N SER A 456 -17.55 40.84 17.02
CA SER A 456 -17.12 42.21 17.10
C SER A 456 -18.25 43.09 17.62
N ASP A 457 -17.93 44.27 18.11
CA ASP A 457 -18.88 45.26 18.64
C ASP A 457 -19.67 46.05 17.58
N GLY A 458 -19.51 45.72 16.30
CA GLY A 458 -20.14 46.40 15.17
C GLY A 458 -21.13 45.55 14.39
N HIS A 459 -21.58 46.08 13.27
CA HIS A 459 -22.46 45.39 12.32
C HIS A 459 -21.73 44.99 11.04
N GLU A 460 -20.44 45.15 11.00
CA GLU A 460 -19.57 44.82 9.86
C GLU A 460 -19.55 43.31 9.67
N VAL A 461 -19.40 42.89 8.41
CA VAL A 461 -19.14 41.50 8.08
C VAL A 461 -17.72 41.15 8.47
N LEU A 462 -17.56 40.06 9.23
CA LEU A 462 -16.25 39.58 9.57
C LEU A 462 -15.75 38.60 8.50
N ALA A 463 -14.45 38.53 8.37
CA ALA A 463 -13.76 37.47 7.65
C ALA A 463 -12.68 36.89 8.57
N ALA A 464 -12.43 35.59 8.40
CA ALA A 464 -11.42 34.91 9.18
C ALA A 464 -10.66 33.90 8.32
N GLU A 465 -9.39 33.75 8.62
CA GLU A 465 -8.51 32.72 8.04
C GLU A 465 -7.88 31.87 9.13
N LEU A 466 -7.82 30.59 8.87
CA LEU A 466 -6.99 29.65 9.59
C LEU A 466 -5.59 29.65 8.98
N LEU A 467 -4.59 29.86 9.79
CA LEU A 467 -3.18 29.76 9.42
C LEU A 467 -2.59 28.52 10.05
N TRP A 468 -1.77 27.78 9.31
CA TRP A 468 -1.06 26.65 9.89
C TRP A 468 0.29 26.43 9.20
N ARG A 469 1.17 25.76 9.91
CA ARG A 469 2.47 25.32 9.40
C ARG A 469 3.04 24.20 10.27
N ALA A 470 3.98 23.43 9.75
CA ALA A 470 4.89 22.70 10.61
C ALA A 470 5.80 23.69 11.36
N GLU A 471 6.23 23.37 12.57
CA GLU A 471 7.00 24.28 13.41
C GLU A 471 8.33 24.71 12.74
N ASP A 472 8.92 23.83 11.94
CA ASP A 472 10.18 24.06 11.21
C ASP A 472 10.01 24.73 9.85
N GLU A 473 8.77 25.03 9.42
CA GLU A 473 8.48 25.77 8.19
C GLU A 473 8.44 27.27 8.48
N PRO A 474 9.07 28.13 7.65
CA PRO A 474 9.03 29.57 7.85
C PRO A 474 7.68 30.18 7.45
N GLU A 475 7.02 29.62 6.44
CA GLU A 475 5.82 30.19 5.84
C GLU A 475 4.53 29.55 6.37
N TRP A 476 3.51 30.41 6.53
CA TRP A 476 2.18 29.98 6.94
C TRP A 476 1.32 29.63 5.73
N SER A 477 0.75 28.42 5.72
CA SER A 477 -0.37 28.07 4.86
C SER A 477 -1.64 28.77 5.37
N ARG A 478 -2.60 29.05 4.49
CA ARG A 478 -3.82 29.80 4.82
C ARG A 478 -5.04 29.17 4.15
N ALA A 479 -6.16 29.15 4.86
CA ALA A 479 -7.47 28.82 4.32
C ALA A 479 -8.55 29.68 4.96
N PRO A 480 -9.59 30.08 4.22
CA PRO A 480 -10.71 30.80 4.79
C PRO A 480 -11.45 29.94 5.82
N MET A 481 -11.87 30.56 6.92
CA MET A 481 -12.82 29.97 7.86
C MET A 481 -14.25 30.25 7.41
N MET A 482 -15.14 29.31 7.68
CA MET A 482 -16.55 29.40 7.32
C MET A 482 -17.38 29.75 8.53
N HIS A 483 -18.14 30.87 8.44
CA HIS A 483 -19.15 31.18 9.45
C HIS A 483 -20.29 30.16 9.41
N ARG A 484 -20.69 29.62 10.53
CA ARG A 484 -21.74 28.62 10.66
C ARG A 484 -23.03 29.20 11.23
N VAL A 485 -23.13 29.25 12.51
CA VAL A 485 -24.31 29.74 13.24
C VAL A 485 -23.83 30.57 14.43
N ASN A 486 -24.55 31.62 14.76
CA ASN A 486 -24.15 32.61 15.79
C ASN A 486 -22.75 33.17 15.48
N ASP A 487 -21.81 33.01 16.39
CA ASP A 487 -20.43 33.49 16.26
C ASP A 487 -19.43 32.37 15.94
N ILE A 488 -19.92 31.13 15.66
CA ILE A 488 -19.09 29.97 15.41
C ILE A 488 -18.52 30.00 14.00
N TRP A 489 -17.19 29.92 13.92
CA TRP A 489 -16.44 29.80 12.68
C TRP A 489 -15.69 28.49 12.64
N GLU A 490 -15.59 27.88 11.46
CA GLU A 490 -14.93 26.61 11.22
C GLU A 490 -13.89 26.71 10.13
N GLY A 491 -12.77 26.05 10.36
CA GLY A 491 -11.71 25.81 9.39
C GLY A 491 -11.08 24.45 9.61
N GLN A 492 -10.27 24.02 8.67
CA GLN A 492 -9.57 22.72 8.80
C GLN A 492 -8.22 22.78 8.09
N PHE A 493 -7.28 21.98 8.60
CA PHE A 493 -5.98 21.82 7.96
C PHE A 493 -5.44 20.39 8.09
N PRO A 494 -4.66 19.90 7.11
CA PRO A 494 -4.08 18.57 7.15
C PRO A 494 -2.79 18.52 7.95
N LEU A 495 -2.56 17.43 8.69
CA LEU A 495 -1.29 17.11 9.33
C LEU A 495 -0.47 16.20 8.41
N LEU A 496 0.45 16.78 7.64
CA LEU A 496 1.18 16.07 6.59
C LEU A 496 2.48 15.40 7.06
N ARG A 497 2.92 15.66 8.30
CA ARG A 497 4.18 15.18 8.86
C ARG A 497 4.00 14.85 10.34
N VAL A 498 4.74 13.87 10.82
CA VAL A 498 4.88 13.59 12.26
C VAL A 498 5.66 14.73 12.92
N GLY A 499 5.23 15.15 14.11
CA GLY A 499 5.86 16.18 14.92
C GLY A 499 5.00 17.41 15.15
N ARG A 500 5.65 18.49 15.58
CA ARG A 500 4.98 19.71 16.03
C ARG A 500 4.47 20.54 14.83
N HIS A 501 3.17 20.84 14.89
CA HIS A 501 2.51 21.82 14.01
C HIS A 501 1.96 22.96 14.85
N LEU A 502 1.79 24.08 14.20
CA LEU A 502 1.26 25.29 14.79
C LEU A 502 0.07 25.77 13.97
N PHE A 503 -0.97 26.25 14.63
CA PHE A 503 -2.02 26.99 13.95
C PHE A 503 -2.33 28.31 14.68
N ALA A 504 -2.89 29.24 13.93
CA ALA A 504 -3.39 30.51 14.43
C ALA A 504 -4.67 30.88 13.67
N ILE A 505 -5.46 31.74 14.21
CA ILE A 505 -6.65 32.31 13.58
C ILE A 505 -6.40 33.80 13.43
N GLU A 506 -6.60 34.31 12.20
CA GLU A 506 -6.58 35.73 11.93
C GLU A 506 -7.99 36.16 11.49
N ALA A 507 -8.58 37.12 12.16
CA ALA A 507 -9.88 37.67 11.80
C ALA A 507 -9.84 39.17 11.65
N TRP A 508 -10.69 39.73 10.76
CA TRP A 508 -10.75 41.17 10.44
C TRP A 508 -12.14 41.60 9.98
N TRP A 509 -12.36 42.87 9.89
CA TRP A 509 -13.57 43.41 9.27
C TRP A 509 -13.43 43.38 7.74
N SER A 510 -14.36 42.71 7.07
CA SER A 510 -14.38 42.66 5.61
C SER A 510 -15.15 43.85 5.04
N GLU A 511 -14.41 44.87 4.53
CA GLU A 511 -14.99 46.03 3.91
C GLU A 511 -15.86 45.65 2.70
N PHE A 512 -15.33 44.83 1.82
CA PHE A 512 -16.08 44.36 0.67
C PHE A 512 -17.23 43.39 1.04
N GLY A 513 -17.04 42.57 2.03
CA GLY A 513 -18.09 41.68 2.55
C GLY A 513 -19.27 42.47 3.10
N THR A 514 -19.02 43.51 3.86
CA THR A 514 -20.04 44.43 4.40
C THR A 514 -20.79 45.14 3.27
N PHE A 515 -20.07 45.73 2.33
CA PHE A 515 -20.62 46.33 1.13
C PHE A 515 -21.50 45.35 0.33
N ARG A 516 -21.00 44.18 0.06
CA ARG A 516 -21.70 43.15 -0.72
C ARG A 516 -23.03 42.71 -0.06
N ARG A 517 -23.01 42.51 1.26
CA ARG A 517 -24.22 42.20 2.04
C ARG A 517 -25.27 43.29 1.94
N ASP A 518 -24.85 44.54 2.10
CA ASP A 518 -25.74 45.66 2.15
C ASP A 518 -26.29 45.97 0.73
N LEU A 519 -25.49 45.87 -0.31
CA LEU A 519 -25.93 45.95 -1.70
C LEU A 519 -26.97 44.85 -2.03
N ALA A 520 -26.73 43.61 -1.59
CA ALA A 520 -27.66 42.51 -1.82
C ALA A 520 -29.00 42.73 -1.18
N LYS A 521 -29.04 43.20 0.09
CA LYS A 521 -30.27 43.54 0.81
C LYS A 521 -31.06 44.69 0.14
N LYS A 522 -30.36 45.76 -0.27
CA LYS A 522 -31.01 46.91 -0.94
C LYS A 522 -31.57 46.49 -2.31
N ARG A 523 -30.84 45.72 -3.07
CA ARG A 523 -31.32 45.17 -4.35
C ARG A 523 -32.55 44.29 -4.16
N GLU A 524 -32.57 43.40 -3.19
CA GLU A 524 -33.70 42.52 -2.86
C GLU A 524 -34.92 43.32 -2.44
N ALA A 525 -34.71 44.42 -1.71
CA ALA A 525 -35.76 45.35 -1.31
C ALA A 525 -36.26 46.28 -2.47
N GLY A 526 -35.66 46.21 -3.66
CA GLY A 526 -36.04 47.03 -4.81
C GLY A 526 -35.72 48.50 -4.67
N LEU A 527 -34.75 48.85 -3.84
CA LEU A 527 -34.33 50.25 -3.62
C LEU A 527 -33.44 50.76 -4.76
N ASP A 528 -33.35 52.08 -4.91
CA ASP A 528 -32.36 52.75 -5.78
C ASP A 528 -30.97 52.50 -5.22
N ILE A 529 -30.09 51.84 -5.99
CA ILE A 529 -28.74 51.43 -5.61
C ILE A 529 -27.63 52.16 -6.35
N ALA A 530 -27.96 53.33 -6.97
CA ALA A 530 -26.98 54.12 -7.73
C ALA A 530 -25.78 54.59 -6.87
N LEU A 531 -26.02 54.85 -5.59
CA LEU A 531 -24.97 55.22 -4.64
C LEU A 531 -24.05 54.05 -4.34
N GLU A 532 -24.63 52.90 -4.09
CA GLU A 532 -23.93 51.65 -3.78
C GLU A 532 -23.04 51.20 -4.96
N ILE A 533 -23.53 51.36 -6.21
CA ILE A 533 -22.71 51.05 -7.39
C ILE A 533 -21.48 51.97 -7.47
N ARG A 534 -21.62 53.26 -7.14
CA ARG A 534 -20.48 54.18 -7.08
C ARG A 534 -19.50 53.82 -5.96
N GLU A 535 -20.02 53.49 -4.79
CA GLU A 535 -19.24 53.00 -3.65
C GLU A 535 -18.48 51.72 -4.01
N GLY A 536 -19.16 50.72 -4.61
CA GLY A 536 -18.55 49.51 -5.08
C GLY A 536 -17.42 49.72 -6.06
N ARG A 537 -17.56 50.65 -7.00
CA ARG A 537 -16.48 51.06 -7.92
C ARG A 537 -15.26 51.57 -7.15
N ILE A 538 -15.45 52.47 -6.19
CA ILE A 538 -14.36 53.03 -5.35
C ILE A 538 -13.65 51.94 -4.57
N ILE A 539 -14.41 51.00 -3.99
CA ILE A 539 -13.85 49.84 -3.25
C ILE A 539 -13.02 48.98 -4.19
N LEU A 540 -13.53 48.63 -5.38
CA LEU A 540 -12.80 47.84 -6.37
C LEU A 540 -11.51 48.54 -6.81
N GLU A 541 -11.55 49.85 -7.10
CA GLU A 541 -10.36 50.65 -7.48
C GLU A 541 -9.30 50.65 -6.37
N LYS A 542 -9.72 50.80 -5.12
CA LYS A 542 -8.85 50.75 -3.93
C LYS A 542 -8.18 49.36 -3.82
N PHE A 543 -8.95 48.29 -3.91
CA PHE A 543 -8.43 46.95 -3.76
C PHE A 543 -7.55 46.50 -4.94
N ALA A 544 -7.85 46.92 -6.17
CA ALA A 544 -7.01 46.64 -7.34
C ALA A 544 -5.58 47.18 -7.18
N GLN A 545 -5.40 48.33 -6.48
CA GLN A 545 -4.07 48.94 -6.25
C GLN A 545 -3.21 48.06 -5.32
N SER A 546 -3.79 47.40 -4.32
CA SER A 546 -3.10 46.60 -3.33
C SER A 546 -3.13 45.07 -3.63
N ALA A 547 -3.93 44.64 -4.60
CA ALA A 547 -4.12 43.26 -4.94
C ALA A 547 -2.84 42.57 -5.48
N ALA A 548 -2.67 41.31 -5.13
CA ALA A 548 -1.62 40.46 -5.68
C ALA A 548 -1.74 40.34 -7.21
N PRO A 549 -0.64 40.03 -7.93
CA PRO A 549 -0.65 39.88 -9.39
C PRO A 549 -1.68 38.87 -9.93
N ALA A 550 -2.05 37.87 -9.15
CA ALA A 550 -3.05 36.86 -9.53
C ALA A 550 -4.50 37.40 -9.43
N ASP A 551 -4.81 38.27 -8.48
CA ASP A 551 -6.17 38.74 -8.19
C ASP A 551 -6.50 40.03 -8.90
N ARG A 552 -5.50 40.89 -9.11
CA ARG A 552 -5.67 42.19 -9.78
C ARG A 552 -6.40 42.13 -11.12
N PRO A 553 -6.05 41.20 -12.07
CA PRO A 553 -6.76 41.13 -13.34
C PRO A 553 -8.25 40.77 -13.19
N VAL A 554 -8.60 39.97 -12.18
CA VAL A 554 -9.98 39.61 -11.90
C VAL A 554 -10.76 40.82 -11.44
N ILE A 555 -10.21 41.62 -10.51
CA ILE A 555 -10.85 42.84 -10.00
C ILE A 555 -11.00 43.85 -11.13
N GLU A 556 -9.95 44.13 -11.91
CA GLU A 556 -9.96 45.03 -13.04
C GLU A 556 -10.96 44.63 -14.14
N ALA A 557 -11.08 43.33 -14.42
CA ALA A 557 -12.06 42.85 -15.39
C ALA A 557 -13.51 43.07 -14.93
N HIS A 558 -13.80 42.99 -13.62
CA HIS A 558 -15.11 43.29 -13.08
C HIS A 558 -15.34 44.81 -13.08
N LEU A 559 -14.33 45.62 -12.71
CA LEU A 559 -14.39 47.05 -12.75
C LEU A 559 -14.69 47.59 -14.16
N ALA A 560 -14.07 47.01 -15.19
CA ALA A 560 -14.30 47.38 -16.59
C ALA A 560 -15.72 47.06 -17.11
N ARG A 561 -16.44 46.17 -16.43
CA ARG A 561 -17.82 45.80 -16.77
C ARG A 561 -18.87 46.74 -16.15
N LEU A 562 -18.49 47.59 -15.22
CA LEU A 562 -19.41 48.57 -14.59
C LEU A 562 -19.70 49.75 -15.51
N GLY A 563 -20.94 50.13 -15.59
CA GLY A 563 -21.42 51.27 -16.41
C GLY A 563 -22.66 50.89 -17.26
N GLY A 564 -23.25 49.78 -16.97
CA GLY A 564 -24.53 49.34 -17.53
C GLY A 564 -25.75 49.85 -16.75
N SER A 565 -26.81 49.08 -16.77
CA SER A 565 -27.96 49.29 -15.90
C SER A 565 -27.61 48.98 -14.44
N GLN A 566 -28.36 49.51 -13.47
CA GLN A 566 -28.15 49.19 -12.05
C GLN A 566 -28.26 47.71 -11.77
N ALA A 567 -29.13 46.96 -12.47
CA ALA A 567 -29.26 45.53 -12.31
C ALA A 567 -28.03 44.75 -12.80
N GLU A 568 -27.45 45.16 -13.94
CA GLU A 568 -26.22 44.59 -14.50
C GLU A 568 -25.02 44.90 -13.62
N ASP A 569 -24.85 46.14 -13.20
CA ASP A 569 -23.76 46.57 -12.33
C ASP A 569 -23.81 45.87 -10.96
N ALA A 570 -25.02 45.70 -10.38
CA ALA A 570 -25.21 44.94 -9.15
C ALA A 570 -24.86 43.46 -9.34
N ALA A 571 -25.17 42.85 -10.48
CA ALA A 571 -24.80 41.47 -10.77
C ALA A 571 -23.29 41.32 -10.88
N VAL A 572 -22.58 42.29 -11.45
CA VAL A 572 -21.11 42.30 -11.50
C VAL A 572 -20.49 42.40 -10.10
N LEU A 573 -21.01 43.30 -9.26
CA LEU A 573 -20.49 43.52 -7.89
C LEU A 573 -20.80 42.39 -6.93
N LEU A 574 -21.87 41.59 -7.19
CA LEU A 574 -22.27 40.46 -6.39
C LEU A 574 -21.68 39.11 -6.88
N ALA A 575 -20.90 39.10 -7.96
CA ALA A 575 -20.32 37.90 -8.52
C ALA A 575 -19.39 37.21 -7.53
N ASP A 576 -19.49 35.86 -7.42
CA ASP A 576 -18.69 35.05 -6.49
C ASP A 576 -17.20 35.06 -6.87
N THR A 577 -16.87 35.12 -8.16
CA THR A 577 -15.50 35.23 -8.65
C THR A 577 -14.84 36.53 -8.17
N LEU A 578 -15.59 37.64 -8.18
CA LEU A 578 -15.14 38.91 -7.63
C LEU A 578 -14.98 38.83 -6.12
N SER A 579 -15.96 38.25 -5.42
CA SER A 579 -15.92 38.08 -3.95
C SER A 579 -14.68 37.36 -3.51
N SER A 580 -14.33 36.25 -4.19
CA SER A 580 -13.13 35.46 -3.88
C SER A 580 -11.84 36.28 -4.09
N ALA A 581 -11.71 37.03 -5.15
CA ALA A 581 -10.55 37.89 -5.41
C ALA A 581 -10.45 39.01 -4.38
N MET A 582 -11.57 39.67 -4.05
CA MET A 582 -11.64 40.74 -3.06
C MET A 582 -11.28 40.26 -1.65
N THR A 583 -11.70 39.04 -1.26
CA THR A 583 -11.33 38.45 0.04
C THR A 583 -9.82 38.24 0.15
N ARG A 584 -9.16 37.81 -0.92
CA ARG A 584 -7.69 37.64 -0.93
C ARG A 584 -6.95 38.99 -0.98
N ALA A 585 -7.53 40.00 -1.62
CA ALA A 585 -6.96 41.33 -1.75
C ALA A 585 -7.29 42.25 -0.56
N ASP A 586 -8.06 41.76 0.43
CA ASP A 586 -8.52 42.57 1.57
C ASP A 586 -7.32 43.11 2.36
N PRO A 587 -7.24 44.41 2.63
CA PRO A 587 -6.19 45.02 3.45
C PRO A 587 -6.28 44.66 4.93
N ARG A 588 -7.33 43.93 5.34
CA ARG A 588 -7.55 43.35 6.68
C ARG A 588 -7.54 44.39 7.79
N PRO A 589 -8.44 45.39 7.75
CA PRO A 589 -8.50 46.39 8.81
C PRO A 589 -8.84 45.74 10.14
N HIS A 590 -8.14 46.15 11.20
CA HIS A 590 -8.31 45.61 12.56
C HIS A 590 -8.05 44.11 12.67
N ALA A 591 -7.17 43.58 11.82
CA ALA A 591 -6.78 42.17 11.92
C ALA A 591 -6.23 41.83 13.31
N THR A 592 -6.72 40.74 13.90
CA THR A 592 -6.34 40.27 15.23
C THR A 592 -6.21 38.76 15.27
N GLY A 593 -5.55 38.24 16.29
CA GLY A 593 -5.45 36.81 16.61
C GLY A 593 -4.22 36.10 16.08
N ARG A 594 -3.49 36.67 15.10
CA ARG A 594 -2.31 36.03 14.51
C ARG A 594 -1.16 35.82 15.52
N ASP A 595 -1.11 36.57 16.59
CA ASP A 595 -0.14 36.49 17.67
C ASP A 595 -0.40 35.31 18.63
N ARG A 596 -1.62 34.75 18.61
CA ARG A 596 -2.02 33.57 19.41
C ARG A 596 -1.79 32.31 18.57
N VAL A 597 -0.75 31.59 18.91
CA VAL A 597 -0.37 30.36 18.21
C VAL A 597 -0.67 29.14 19.08
N TYR A 598 -1.35 28.18 18.51
CA TYR A 598 -1.80 26.97 19.18
C TYR A 598 -1.01 25.76 18.67
N PRO A 599 -0.38 24.98 19.55
CA PRO A 599 0.41 23.84 19.15
C PRO A 599 -0.44 22.57 18.97
N VAL A 600 -0.09 21.79 17.95
CA VAL A 600 -0.62 20.45 17.69
C VAL A 600 0.55 19.50 17.53
N GLU A 601 0.56 18.42 18.29
CA GLU A 601 1.53 17.34 18.16
C GLU A 601 0.94 16.23 17.32
N ALA A 602 1.46 16.04 16.12
CA ALA A 602 1.08 14.97 15.24
C ALA A 602 1.94 13.73 15.53
N ASP A 603 1.33 12.73 16.12
CA ASP A 603 1.97 11.46 16.40
C ASP A 603 1.91 10.53 15.16
N ARG A 604 2.70 9.47 15.21
CA ARG A 604 2.64 8.38 14.24
C ARG A 604 1.31 7.62 14.34
N GLU A 605 0.97 6.86 13.31
CA GLU A 605 -0.24 6.03 13.28
C GLU A 605 -0.34 5.07 14.48
N ALA A 606 0.79 4.50 14.89
CA ALA A 606 0.88 3.63 16.05
C ALA A 606 0.45 4.27 17.38
N ALA A 607 0.42 5.61 17.47
CA ALA A 607 -0.11 6.32 18.63
C ALA A 607 -1.65 6.26 18.74
N SER A 608 -2.36 6.00 17.63
CA SER A 608 -3.82 5.81 17.64
C SER A 608 -4.21 4.39 18.02
N PHE A 609 -3.44 3.43 17.55
CA PHE A 609 -3.63 2.02 17.85
C PHE A 609 -2.32 1.26 17.69
N SER A 610 -1.99 0.46 18.69
CA SER A 610 -0.91 -0.51 18.63
C SER A 610 -1.22 -1.69 19.55
N SER A 611 -0.78 -2.86 19.17
CA SER A 611 -0.91 -4.08 19.97
C SER A 611 0.35 -4.26 20.82
N TRP A 612 0.16 -4.42 22.13
CA TRP A 612 1.26 -4.46 23.08
C TRP A 612 1.38 -5.85 23.71
N TYR A 613 2.60 -6.35 23.77
CA TYR A 613 2.94 -7.60 24.45
C TYR A 613 3.80 -7.29 25.68
N GLU A 614 3.26 -7.55 26.86
CA GLU A 614 4.02 -7.39 28.11
C GLU A 614 4.93 -8.60 28.34
N LEU A 615 6.17 -8.34 28.69
CA LEU A 615 7.19 -9.34 28.88
C LEU A 615 8.10 -8.95 30.06
N PHE A 616 8.27 -9.87 31.00
CA PHE A 616 9.27 -9.73 32.06
C PHE A 616 10.62 -10.26 31.56
N PRO A 617 11.64 -9.43 31.28
CA PRO A 617 12.91 -9.89 30.78
C PRO A 617 13.57 -10.95 31.67
N ARG A 618 13.49 -10.76 32.98
CA ARG A 618 14.02 -11.74 33.94
C ARG A 618 13.43 -13.14 33.84
N SER A 619 12.22 -13.25 33.31
CA SER A 619 11.49 -14.51 33.17
C SER A 619 11.75 -15.22 31.84
N ILE A 620 12.46 -14.57 30.91
CA ILE A 620 12.84 -15.16 29.64
C ILE A 620 14.13 -15.97 29.82
N THR A 621 13.96 -17.22 30.13
CA THR A 621 15.07 -18.13 30.47
C THR A 621 14.65 -19.56 30.17
N ASP A 622 15.63 -20.40 29.89
CA ASP A 622 15.52 -21.85 29.69
C ASP A 622 15.59 -22.65 31.00
N SER A 623 15.88 -21.98 32.11
CA SER A 623 16.00 -22.58 33.44
C SER A 623 15.41 -21.70 34.52
N PRO A 624 14.57 -22.23 35.42
CA PRO A 624 14.01 -21.49 36.54
C PRO A 624 15.09 -21.01 37.56
N ALA A 625 16.31 -21.55 37.48
CA ALA A 625 17.43 -21.16 38.32
C ALA A 625 18.30 -20.04 37.71
N ARG A 626 18.03 -19.62 36.48
CA ARG A 626 18.81 -18.59 35.76
C ARG A 626 17.93 -17.34 35.56
N HIS A 627 18.48 -16.18 35.88
CA HIS A 627 17.85 -14.91 35.57
C HIS A 627 17.91 -14.69 34.05
N GLY A 628 16.82 -14.31 33.42
CA GLY A 628 16.77 -13.92 32.02
C GLY A 628 17.45 -12.59 31.77
N THR A 629 17.94 -12.38 30.57
CA THR A 629 18.72 -11.21 30.15
C THR A 629 18.08 -10.52 28.93
N PHE A 630 18.54 -9.34 28.56
CA PHE A 630 18.13 -8.67 27.33
C PHE A 630 18.47 -9.50 26.08
N ARG A 631 19.54 -10.28 26.11
CA ARG A 631 19.92 -11.19 25.01
C ARG A 631 18.96 -12.35 24.88
N ASP A 632 18.42 -12.86 25.99
CA ASP A 632 17.37 -13.89 25.93
C ASP A 632 16.07 -13.34 25.32
N VAL A 633 15.75 -12.07 25.60
CA VAL A 633 14.62 -11.37 24.99
C VAL A 633 14.78 -11.24 23.49
N ILE A 634 16.00 -10.93 22.99
CA ILE A 634 16.27 -10.86 21.54
C ILE A 634 15.85 -12.16 20.84
N GLY A 635 16.14 -13.30 21.45
CA GLY A 635 15.71 -14.62 20.92
C GLY A 635 14.18 -14.83 20.86
N ARG A 636 13.40 -14.00 21.57
CA ARG A 636 11.92 -14.10 21.60
C ARG A 636 11.24 -13.13 20.61
N LEU A 637 11.95 -12.13 20.08
CA LEU A 637 11.39 -11.12 19.19
C LEU A 637 10.66 -11.73 17.97
N PRO A 638 11.22 -12.74 17.27
CA PRO A 638 10.51 -13.33 16.13
C PRO A 638 9.15 -13.94 16.52
N ALA A 639 9.05 -14.56 17.70
CA ALA A 639 7.80 -15.15 18.15
C ALA A 639 6.77 -14.07 18.54
N VAL A 640 7.20 -12.97 19.18
CA VAL A 640 6.32 -11.84 19.50
C VAL A 640 5.80 -11.20 18.22
N LYS A 641 6.66 -10.98 17.24
CA LYS A 641 6.26 -10.44 15.94
C LYS A 641 5.31 -11.37 15.18
N ALA A 642 5.57 -12.67 15.19
CA ALA A 642 4.70 -13.66 14.55
C ALA A 642 3.28 -13.71 15.15
N MET A 643 3.10 -13.28 16.39
CA MET A 643 1.79 -13.10 17.02
C MET A 643 1.08 -11.80 16.58
N GLY A 644 1.73 -10.93 15.82
CA GLY A 644 1.15 -9.68 15.29
C GLY A 644 1.22 -8.48 16.24
N PHE A 645 2.09 -8.50 17.25
CA PHE A 645 2.28 -7.35 18.15
C PHE A 645 3.18 -6.29 17.52
N ASP A 646 2.97 -5.03 17.93
CA ASP A 646 3.70 -3.85 17.47
C ASP A 646 4.69 -3.35 18.52
N VAL A 647 4.35 -3.52 19.80
CA VAL A 647 5.13 -2.99 20.90
C VAL A 647 5.42 -4.09 21.93
N LEU A 648 6.67 -4.17 22.32
CA LEU A 648 7.12 -5.00 23.42
C LEU A 648 7.27 -4.12 24.69
N TYR A 649 6.45 -4.38 25.67
CA TYR A 649 6.38 -3.62 26.91
C TYR A 649 7.10 -4.34 28.05
N PHE A 650 7.94 -3.62 28.76
CA PHE A 650 8.65 -4.14 29.93
C PHE A 650 8.19 -3.45 31.21
N PRO A 651 7.91 -4.18 32.28
CA PRO A 651 7.96 -3.65 33.63
C PRO A 651 9.32 -3.02 33.91
N PRO A 652 9.46 -2.21 35.00
CA PRO A 652 10.71 -1.53 35.27
C PRO A 652 11.95 -2.46 35.21
N ILE A 653 12.98 -2.00 34.53
CA ILE A 653 14.24 -2.72 34.30
C ILE A 653 15.37 -2.31 35.24
N HIS A 654 15.03 -1.53 36.26
CA HIS A 654 15.96 -0.90 37.19
C HIS A 654 16.37 -1.85 38.32
N PRO A 655 17.44 -1.54 39.06
CA PRO A 655 17.81 -2.26 40.27
C PRO A 655 16.68 -2.32 41.29
N ILE A 656 16.50 -3.45 41.93
CA ILE A 656 15.37 -3.73 42.82
C ILE A 656 15.85 -3.62 44.28
N GLY A 657 15.13 -2.85 45.10
CA GLY A 657 15.41 -2.67 46.53
C GLY A 657 15.31 -3.95 47.35
N ARG A 658 15.97 -3.97 48.49
CA ARG A 658 16.01 -5.09 49.42
C ARG A 658 15.15 -4.86 50.66
N THR A 659 15.06 -3.62 51.14
CA THR A 659 14.22 -3.25 52.28
C THR A 659 12.74 -3.43 51.91
N ASN A 660 12.00 -4.12 52.79
CA ASN A 660 10.59 -4.45 52.55
C ASN A 660 10.30 -5.21 51.26
N ARG A 661 11.29 -5.97 50.75
CA ARG A 661 11.18 -6.76 49.52
C ARG A 661 9.98 -7.71 49.59
N LYS A 662 9.29 -7.88 48.51
CA LYS A 662 8.25 -8.91 48.34
C LYS A 662 8.89 -10.22 47.89
N GLY A 663 8.38 -11.32 48.47
CA GLY A 663 8.76 -12.67 48.07
C GLY A 663 7.89 -13.21 46.94
N ARG A 664 8.10 -14.48 46.60
CA ARG A 664 7.31 -15.19 45.59
C ARG A 664 5.83 -15.13 45.90
N ASN A 665 5.02 -15.02 44.84
CA ASN A 665 3.57 -14.81 44.96
C ASN A 665 3.16 -13.63 45.85
N ASN A 666 4.01 -12.58 45.83
CA ASN A 666 3.76 -11.31 46.59
C ASN A 666 3.72 -11.48 48.12
N THR A 667 4.35 -12.57 48.65
CA THR A 667 4.43 -12.77 50.12
C THR A 667 5.18 -11.64 50.81
N LEU A 668 4.82 -11.35 52.05
CA LEU A 668 5.49 -10.36 52.91
C LEU A 668 6.73 -10.92 53.61
N THR A 669 6.97 -12.23 53.51
CA THR A 669 8.12 -12.92 54.11
C THR A 669 9.01 -13.46 52.98
N PRO A 670 9.89 -12.63 52.41
CA PRO A 670 10.75 -13.04 51.31
C PRO A 670 11.87 -13.95 51.78
N ALA A 671 12.25 -14.92 50.90
CA ALA A 671 13.50 -15.63 51.04
C ALA A 671 14.69 -14.73 50.59
N ALA A 672 15.91 -15.07 51.01
CA ALA A 672 17.10 -14.28 50.70
C ALA A 672 17.39 -14.17 49.18
N ASP A 673 16.99 -15.19 48.43
CA ASP A 673 17.17 -15.32 46.96
C ASP A 673 15.95 -14.85 46.14
N ASP A 674 14.88 -14.35 46.81
CA ASP A 674 13.72 -13.87 46.09
C ASP A 674 14.06 -12.60 45.27
N PRO A 675 13.67 -12.52 44.02
CA PRO A 675 14.07 -11.42 43.11
C PRO A 675 13.39 -10.08 43.45
N GLY A 676 12.32 -10.09 44.21
CA GLY A 676 11.53 -8.90 44.54
C GLY A 676 10.65 -8.42 43.39
N SER A 677 9.97 -7.31 43.66
CA SER A 677 9.13 -6.63 42.66
C SER A 677 9.96 -5.66 41.81
N PRO A 678 9.88 -5.67 40.48
CA PRO A 678 10.55 -4.68 39.67
C PRO A 678 10.08 -3.24 39.94
N TYR A 679 8.91 -3.08 40.51
CA TYR A 679 8.35 -1.78 40.91
C TYR A 679 8.96 -1.19 42.20
N ALA A 680 9.72 -1.98 42.96
CA ALA A 680 10.49 -1.50 44.11
C ALA A 680 11.86 -0.98 43.65
N ILE A 681 11.87 0.09 42.86
CA ILE A 681 13.03 0.62 42.17
C ILE A 681 14.04 1.22 43.16
N GLY A 682 15.29 0.87 43.00
CA GLY A 682 16.44 1.44 43.71
C GLY A 682 17.08 0.50 44.71
N SER A 683 18.39 0.33 44.60
CA SER A 683 19.29 -0.41 45.47
C SER A 683 20.67 0.23 45.47
N ALA A 684 21.65 -0.40 46.12
CA ALA A 684 23.04 0.01 46.03
C ALA A 684 23.61 -0.03 44.59
N ASP A 685 22.97 -0.76 43.68
CA ASP A 685 23.35 -0.86 42.25
C ASP A 685 22.83 0.31 41.41
N GLY A 686 22.04 1.23 41.95
CA GLY A 686 21.50 2.41 41.30
C GLY A 686 19.99 2.55 41.42
N GLY A 687 19.45 3.58 40.80
CA GLY A 687 18.02 3.93 40.77
C GLY A 687 17.38 3.86 39.39
N HIS A 688 16.54 4.84 39.08
CA HIS A 688 15.84 4.94 37.79
C HIS A 688 16.77 5.20 36.60
N ASP A 689 18.00 5.62 36.83
CA ASP A 689 19.06 5.87 35.86
C ASP A 689 19.95 4.65 35.58
N ALA A 690 19.73 3.54 36.29
CA ALA A 690 20.51 2.31 36.21
C ALA A 690 19.69 1.14 35.67
N ILE A 691 20.36 0.17 35.09
CA ILE A 691 19.78 -1.10 34.65
C ILE A 691 20.12 -2.17 35.70
N HIS A 692 19.15 -3.06 35.97
CA HIS A 692 19.37 -4.18 36.88
C HIS A 692 20.55 -5.04 36.38
N PRO A 693 21.60 -5.30 37.19
CA PRO A 693 22.85 -5.94 36.73
C PRO A 693 22.64 -7.30 36.06
N GLU A 694 21.69 -8.10 36.54
CA GLU A 694 21.41 -9.43 35.97
C GLU A 694 20.67 -9.40 34.63
N LEU A 695 20.09 -8.24 34.23
CA LEU A 695 19.47 -8.10 32.90
C LEU A 695 20.51 -7.87 31.80
N GLY A 696 21.66 -7.32 32.15
CA GLY A 696 22.72 -6.96 31.24
C GLY A 696 23.15 -5.50 31.33
N SER A 697 24.00 -5.09 30.41
CA SER A 697 24.53 -3.73 30.32
C SER A 697 23.62 -2.79 29.52
N ARG A 698 23.95 -1.50 29.57
CA ARG A 698 23.32 -0.51 28.67
C ARG A 698 23.53 -0.84 27.19
N GLU A 699 24.65 -1.45 26.84
CA GLU A 699 24.92 -1.87 25.46
C GLU A 699 24.05 -3.07 25.04
N ASP A 700 23.84 -4.03 25.94
CA ASP A 700 22.91 -5.14 25.69
C ASP A 700 21.47 -4.61 25.50
N PHE A 701 21.07 -3.58 26.24
CA PHE A 701 19.77 -2.94 26.04
C PHE A 701 19.69 -2.22 24.68
N ARG A 702 20.76 -1.51 24.26
CA ARG A 702 20.82 -0.90 22.93
C ARG A 702 20.77 -1.95 21.82
N GLU A 703 21.42 -3.08 22.01
CA GLU A 703 21.36 -4.22 21.08
C GLU A 703 19.92 -4.74 20.97
N LEU A 704 19.23 -4.88 22.11
CA LEU A 704 17.81 -5.27 22.13
C LEU A 704 16.92 -4.27 21.38
N VAL A 705 17.12 -2.96 21.58
CA VAL A 705 16.37 -1.91 20.88
C VAL A 705 16.57 -2.00 19.37
N ARG A 706 17.82 -2.20 18.92
CA ARG A 706 18.12 -2.39 17.49
C ARG A 706 17.47 -3.66 16.93
N ALA A 707 17.63 -4.77 17.64
CA ALA A 707 17.04 -6.04 17.22
C ALA A 707 15.50 -5.96 17.17
N ALA A 708 14.86 -5.30 18.13
CA ALA A 708 13.43 -5.07 18.11
C ALA A 708 13.01 -4.26 16.87
N ALA A 709 13.74 -3.18 16.56
CA ALA A 709 13.47 -2.37 15.36
C ALA A 709 13.64 -3.17 14.06
N GLU A 710 14.64 -4.04 13.96
CA GLU A 710 14.86 -4.95 12.83
C GLU A 710 13.68 -5.94 12.64
N HIS A 711 12.97 -6.27 13.71
CA HIS A 711 11.76 -7.09 13.68
C HIS A 711 10.47 -6.25 13.54
N GLY A 712 10.58 -4.91 13.36
CA GLY A 712 9.44 -4.01 13.31
C GLY A 712 8.65 -3.97 14.62
N LEU A 713 9.34 -4.09 15.77
CA LEU A 713 8.80 -3.95 17.11
C LEU A 713 9.37 -2.70 17.78
N GLU A 714 8.52 -1.97 18.48
CA GLU A 714 8.94 -0.87 19.38
C GLU A 714 9.08 -1.38 20.82
N ILE A 715 9.93 -0.71 21.61
CA ILE A 715 10.06 -1.02 23.04
C ILE A 715 9.42 0.09 23.85
N ALA A 716 8.56 -0.29 24.78
CA ALA A 716 8.01 0.57 25.81
C ALA A 716 8.51 0.10 27.18
N LEU A 717 8.96 1.06 27.98
CA LEU A 717 9.37 0.83 29.38
C LEU A 717 8.32 1.38 30.32
N ASP A 718 7.99 0.63 31.35
CA ASP A 718 7.21 1.16 32.47
C ASP A 718 8.04 2.17 33.26
N PHE A 719 7.47 3.33 33.50
CA PHE A 719 8.06 4.39 34.30
C PHE A 719 7.30 4.55 35.63
N ALA A 720 7.69 3.74 36.59
CA ALA A 720 7.12 3.82 37.94
C ALA A 720 7.80 4.93 38.75
N ILE A 721 7.03 5.95 39.14
CA ILE A 721 7.56 7.12 39.90
C ILE A 721 7.93 6.74 41.35
N GLN A 722 7.29 5.72 41.92
CA GLN A 722 7.62 5.22 43.25
C GLN A 722 9.02 4.57 43.29
N CYS A 723 9.61 4.56 44.47
CA CYS A 723 10.91 3.93 44.68
C CYS A 723 10.97 3.09 45.96
N SER A 724 11.99 2.22 46.07
CA SER A 724 12.35 1.52 47.27
C SER A 724 12.96 2.47 48.29
N PRO A 725 12.87 2.16 49.60
CA PRO A 725 13.64 2.87 50.64
C PRO A 725 15.16 2.82 50.44
N ASP A 726 15.65 1.92 49.62
CA ASP A 726 17.07 1.75 49.32
C ASP A 726 17.54 2.59 48.11
N HIS A 727 16.67 3.47 47.58
CA HIS A 727 16.99 4.25 46.38
C HIS A 727 18.08 5.29 46.66
N PRO A 728 19.17 5.38 45.89
CA PRO A 728 20.28 6.31 46.12
C PRO A 728 19.84 7.78 46.23
N TRP A 729 18.92 8.20 45.41
CA TRP A 729 18.43 9.58 45.39
C TRP A 729 17.67 10.01 46.65
N LEU A 730 17.26 9.08 47.54
CA LEU A 730 16.70 9.44 48.82
C LEU A 730 17.73 10.10 49.74
N GLU A 731 19.01 9.73 49.57
CA GLU A 731 20.13 10.35 50.26
C GLU A 731 20.68 11.57 49.50
N GLU A 732 20.83 11.44 48.19
CA GLU A 732 21.42 12.46 47.31
C GLU A 732 20.46 13.66 47.10
N HIS A 733 19.18 13.39 46.96
CA HIS A 733 18.14 14.39 46.63
C HIS A 733 16.88 14.23 47.49
N PRO A 734 16.96 14.31 48.82
CA PRO A 734 15.85 14.03 49.72
C PRO A 734 14.62 14.96 49.51
N GLY A 735 14.83 16.14 48.96
CA GLY A 735 13.77 17.08 48.61
C GLY A 735 12.88 16.67 47.42
N TRP A 736 13.24 15.65 46.68
CA TRP A 736 12.44 15.12 45.53
C TRP A 736 11.37 14.14 46.00
N PHE A 737 11.45 13.67 47.26
CA PHE A 737 10.62 12.58 47.76
C PHE A 737 9.78 13.01 48.96
N GLN A 738 8.64 12.40 49.05
CA GLN A 738 7.76 12.52 50.20
C GLN A 738 7.54 11.15 50.82
N TRP A 739 7.91 11.02 52.09
CA TRP A 739 7.68 9.81 52.83
C TRP A 739 6.21 9.69 53.24
N ARG A 740 5.65 8.50 53.10
CA ARG A 740 4.30 8.15 53.55
C ARG A 740 4.33 7.15 54.67
#